data_05b22e2fb0ae8a636ff4906cdb683722
#
_entry.id   05b22e2fb0ae8a636ff4906cdb683722
#
_cell.length_a   1.000
_cell.length_b   1.000
_cell.length_c   1.000
_cell.angle_alpha   90.00
_cell.angle_beta   90.00
_cell.angle_gamma   90.00
#
_symmetry.space_group_name_H-M   'P 1'
#
loop_
_entity.id
_entity.type
_entity.pdbx_description
1 polymer ?
#
loop_
_entity_poly.entity_id
_entity_poly.type
_entity_poly.pdbx_seq_one_letter_code
_entity_poly.pdbx_strand_id
1 'polypeptide(L)'
;MALPAIRLRMIHLALPLLLATMPVRAGDDSAHPSQQARLDGLDVETTAALPPYPGDAMKAGTADIDSVKSAVAAYRRGALRDGDAIAGAIDDRTARALLEWVAIRSGANLIPFTRIDAFLKAYPNYPATTLFRRRAEEMLVAERKSPAAIRAFFHGQRPVSPAGRIALALALKAEGKSEEAAELVRQSWLQDHLGVPLEKIALDAFREFLTTADHRLRAERYLFRENATAALRNAARVSADYVLLAKARLASAKAKQPIAPALIAAVPATLKSDVSFAFLLAQQARRADKLIQAAEALATVPRDPALLGDGDEWWVERRLIARKLLDAGDAATAYEVSAGHGAEDAAERIDAEWHAGFIALRFRDQPGIALEHFNEAAKYAETPISVSRAAYWQGRAHEAIGQAEDAKAAYERAAEHPIAYYGQLARARLGLPDLPLRRSASASLAHLPGHQGVRLLYRIGERDLAVQMMLDLAQRLHSTPALEALAGIAQREDDARALLALGKSALHRGFPLDTAAFPTSGVPEFPVLGDPMERAIVHAIARQESAFDPTAISHAGARGLMQMMPATARETARRANLPFDWPRLGRDARYSAQMGAAHLNDLLKDWRGSYILTFAAYNAGSGNVKRWIDAYGDPRKPEVDAVDWVERIPFYETRNYVQRVMENLQVYRQRLNQRTAYLIDHDLKRGGRRD
;
A
#
# COMPACT_ATOMS: atom_id res chain seq x y z
N MET A 1 -7.23 -22.71 25.24
CA MET A 1 -6.10 -21.76 25.21
C MET A 1 -6.20 -20.92 23.96
N ALA A 2 -6.72 -19.70 24.10
CA ALA A 2 -6.94 -18.78 22.97
C ALA A 2 -5.62 -18.08 22.63
N LEU A 3 -5.12 -18.30 21.42
CA LEU A 3 -4.01 -17.53 20.86
C LEU A 3 -4.44 -16.07 20.69
N PRO A 4 -3.59 -15.09 20.99
CA PRO A 4 -3.93 -13.68 20.85
C PRO A 4 -4.13 -13.35 19.37
N ALA A 5 -5.32 -12.87 19.02
CA ALA A 5 -5.56 -12.25 17.75
C ALA A 5 -4.75 -10.94 17.70
N ILE A 6 -3.64 -10.96 16.98
CA ILE A 6 -2.84 -9.78 16.70
C ILE A 6 -3.69 -8.88 15.79
N ARG A 7 -3.98 -7.67 16.23
CA ARG A 7 -4.50 -6.62 15.35
C ARG A 7 -3.43 -6.32 14.31
N LEU A 8 -3.56 -6.92 13.11
CA LEU A 8 -2.97 -6.31 11.94
C LEU A 8 -3.77 -5.03 11.68
N ARG A 9 -3.14 -3.88 11.85
CA ARG A 9 -3.62 -2.67 11.21
C ARG A 9 -3.71 -2.99 9.73
N MET A 10 -4.91 -2.91 9.19
CA MET A 10 -5.08 -2.90 7.75
C MET A 10 -4.38 -1.65 7.24
N ILE A 11 -3.18 -1.84 6.69
CA ILE A 11 -2.61 -0.89 5.76
C ILE A 11 -3.49 -1.07 4.52
N HIS A 12 -4.25 -0.03 4.21
CA HIS A 12 -5.00 0.05 2.98
C HIS A 12 -4.07 -0.30 1.83
N LEU A 13 -4.37 -1.39 1.15
CA LEU A 13 -3.78 -1.70 -0.15
C LEU A 13 -4.59 -1.00 -1.27
N ALA A 14 -4.72 0.32 -1.19
CA ALA A 14 -4.29 1.11 -2.31
C ALA A 14 -2.80 0.89 -2.32
N LEU A 15 -2.26 0.21 -3.34
CA LEU A 15 -0.84 -0.08 -3.43
C LEU A 15 -0.03 1.14 -2.95
N PRO A 16 0.52 1.16 -1.73
CA PRO A 16 1.69 1.95 -1.58
C PRO A 16 2.70 1.21 -2.46
N LEU A 17 3.24 1.88 -3.47
CA LEU A 17 4.56 1.54 -3.92
C LEU A 17 5.29 1.03 -2.68
N LEU A 18 5.80 -0.19 -2.72
CA LEU A 18 6.80 -0.66 -1.78
C LEU A 18 8.08 0.17 -2.04
N LEU A 19 7.97 1.48 -1.72
CA LEU A 19 9.08 2.22 -1.21
C LEU A 19 9.32 1.58 0.15
N ALA A 20 10.32 0.73 0.24
CA ALA A 20 10.93 0.39 1.50
C ALA A 20 11.39 1.71 2.12
N THR A 21 10.49 2.42 2.78
CA THR A 21 10.87 3.28 3.86
C THR A 21 11.45 2.31 4.88
N MET A 22 12.76 2.37 5.05
CA MET A 22 13.37 1.84 6.27
C MET A 22 12.44 2.22 7.42
N PRO A 23 12.17 1.30 8.36
CA PRO A 23 11.34 1.63 9.50
C PRO A 23 12.01 2.84 10.17
N VAL A 24 11.36 3.97 10.11
CA VAL A 24 11.53 4.95 11.18
C VAL A 24 10.98 4.18 12.37
N ARG A 25 11.86 3.62 13.17
CA ARG A 25 11.52 3.19 14.52
C ARG A 25 10.72 4.36 15.09
N ALA A 26 9.49 4.12 15.45
CA ALA A 26 8.81 4.92 16.42
C ALA A 26 9.73 4.88 17.65
N GLY A 27 10.63 5.86 17.72
CA GLY A 27 11.46 6.06 18.87
C GLY A 27 10.52 6.44 20.00
N ASP A 28 10.66 5.76 21.08
CA ASP A 28 10.27 6.20 22.40
C ASP A 28 10.53 7.72 22.49
N ASP A 29 9.47 8.49 22.75
CA ASP A 29 9.53 9.92 23.12
C ASP A 29 10.08 10.07 24.57
N SER A 30 11.12 9.34 24.92
CA SER A 30 11.93 9.64 26.08
C SER A 30 12.99 10.64 25.67
N ALA A 31 12.85 11.84 26.19
CA ALA A 31 13.70 13.00 26.03
C ALA A 31 15.19 12.65 25.81
N HIS A 32 15.69 12.82 24.59
CA HIS A 32 17.09 13.12 24.37
C HIS A 32 17.25 14.63 24.19
N PRO A 33 17.86 15.33 25.15
CA PRO A 33 18.35 16.66 24.94
C PRO A 33 19.54 16.56 23.98
N SER A 34 19.52 17.36 22.92
CA SER A 34 20.69 17.58 22.04
C SER A 34 20.67 17.19 20.58
N GLN A 35 19.52 17.31 19.89
CA GLN A 35 19.65 17.49 18.42
C GLN A 35 20.08 18.93 18.06
N GLN A 36 19.79 19.91 18.92
CA GLN A 36 20.23 21.29 18.72
C GLN A 36 21.75 21.42 18.86
N ALA A 37 22.36 20.74 19.83
CA ALA A 37 23.81 20.78 20.05
C ALA A 37 24.68 20.08 19.01
N ARG A 38 24.07 19.23 18.16
CA ARG A 38 24.77 18.60 17.03
C ARG A 38 24.78 19.44 15.75
N LEU A 39 23.87 20.39 15.65
CA LEU A 39 23.83 21.33 14.51
C LEU A 39 24.74 22.55 14.73
N ASP A 40 25.01 22.93 15.97
CA ASP A 40 25.85 24.08 16.32
C ASP A 40 27.36 23.78 16.25
N GLY A 41 27.75 22.54 16.07
CA GLY A 41 29.16 22.06 15.94
C GLY A 41 29.59 21.60 14.57
N LEU A 42 28.75 21.69 13.56
CA LEU A 42 29.10 21.37 12.18
C LEU A 42 29.45 22.69 11.46
N ASP A 43 30.75 22.89 11.21
CA ASP A 43 31.22 23.92 10.30
C ASP A 43 30.50 23.79 8.97
N VAL A 44 29.62 24.74 8.68
CA VAL A 44 28.76 24.80 7.49
C VAL A 44 29.59 24.93 6.20
N GLU A 45 30.86 25.20 6.30
CA GLU A 45 31.76 25.40 5.13
C GLU A 45 32.28 24.11 4.48
N THR A 46 32.11 22.92 5.09
CA THR A 46 32.77 21.68 4.61
C THR A 46 31.85 20.70 3.86
N THR A 47 30.59 21.03 3.61
CA THR A 47 29.70 20.22 2.77
C THR A 47 29.35 20.94 1.46
N ALA A 48 30.36 21.51 0.80
CA ALA A 48 30.18 22.09 -0.53
C ALA A 48 29.64 21.03 -1.49
N ALA A 49 28.63 21.41 -2.27
CA ALA A 49 28.19 20.60 -3.41
C ALA A 49 29.40 20.23 -4.27
N LEU A 50 29.45 19.01 -4.79
CA LEU A 50 30.40 18.70 -5.85
C LEU A 50 30.31 19.82 -6.89
N PRO A 51 31.41 20.43 -7.36
CA PRO A 51 31.36 21.61 -8.20
C PRO A 51 30.44 21.37 -9.40
N PRO A 52 29.63 22.40 -9.81
CA PRO A 52 28.78 22.30 -10.97
C PRO A 52 29.64 21.88 -12.17
N TYR A 53 29.15 20.91 -12.90
CA TYR A 53 29.87 20.33 -14.04
C TYR A 53 30.09 21.39 -15.11
N PRO A 54 31.32 21.60 -15.63
CA PRO A 54 31.53 22.42 -16.83
C PRO A 54 30.83 21.72 -17.99
N GLY A 55 30.01 22.45 -18.75
CA GLY A 55 29.28 21.90 -19.89
C GLY A 55 30.21 21.26 -20.93
N ASP A 56 29.72 20.22 -21.56
CA ASP A 56 30.04 19.62 -22.87
C ASP A 56 31.44 19.16 -23.25
N ALA A 57 32.45 19.21 -22.41
CA ALA A 57 33.82 18.90 -22.82
C ALA A 57 34.48 17.68 -22.16
N MET A 58 33.76 16.84 -21.41
CA MET A 58 34.36 15.65 -20.77
C MET A 58 34.06 14.36 -21.52
N LYS A 59 35.11 13.67 -21.96
CA LYS A 59 35.06 12.32 -22.51
C LYS A 59 34.38 11.37 -21.52
N ALA A 60 33.51 10.46 -22.00
CA ALA A 60 32.97 9.37 -21.20
C ALA A 60 34.14 8.48 -20.71
N GLY A 61 34.61 8.72 -19.49
CA GLY A 61 35.53 7.86 -18.80
C GLY A 61 34.87 6.57 -18.36
N THR A 62 35.58 5.46 -18.31
CA THR A 62 35.09 4.26 -17.63
C THR A 62 35.18 4.53 -16.13
N ALA A 63 34.01 4.63 -15.44
CA ALA A 63 33.98 4.77 -14.00
C ALA A 63 34.69 3.58 -13.34
N ASP A 64 35.60 3.85 -12.41
CA ASP A 64 36.14 2.82 -11.53
C ASP A 64 35.01 2.28 -10.64
N ILE A 65 34.59 1.04 -10.90
CA ILE A 65 33.46 0.37 -10.27
C ILE A 65 33.68 0.24 -8.76
N ASP A 66 34.88 -0.03 -8.30
CA ASP A 66 35.20 -0.21 -6.89
C ASP A 66 35.13 1.13 -6.13
N SER A 67 35.61 2.21 -6.73
CA SER A 67 35.43 3.56 -6.17
C SER A 67 33.98 3.98 -6.10
N VAL A 68 33.16 3.73 -7.13
CA VAL A 68 31.72 4.01 -7.11
C VAL A 68 31.03 3.20 -6.00
N LYS A 69 31.32 1.91 -5.90
CA LYS A 69 30.78 1.03 -4.85
C LYS A 69 31.16 1.52 -3.45
N SER A 70 32.40 1.94 -3.25
CA SER A 70 32.89 2.45 -1.97
C SER A 70 32.23 3.77 -1.57
N ALA A 71 32.04 4.70 -2.52
CA ALA A 71 31.33 5.95 -2.30
C ALA A 71 29.85 5.71 -1.94
N VAL A 72 29.15 4.83 -2.69
CA VAL A 72 27.77 4.45 -2.38
C VAL A 72 27.67 3.85 -0.99
N ALA A 73 28.57 2.95 -0.61
CA ALA A 73 28.61 2.36 0.72
C ALA A 73 28.85 3.41 1.82
N ALA A 74 29.71 4.41 1.58
CA ALA A 74 29.93 5.52 2.51
C ALA A 74 28.66 6.37 2.70
N TYR A 75 28.00 6.77 1.62
CA TYR A 75 26.73 7.54 1.70
C TYR A 75 25.61 6.76 2.41
N ARG A 76 25.47 5.47 2.15
CA ARG A 76 24.48 4.62 2.82
C ARG A 76 24.71 4.48 4.33
N ARG A 77 25.97 4.57 4.80
CA ARG A 77 26.30 4.59 6.23
C ARG A 77 26.14 5.97 6.87
N GLY A 78 25.81 7.00 6.10
CA GLY A 78 25.75 8.39 6.57
C GLY A 78 27.14 9.07 6.70
N ALA A 79 28.20 8.42 6.21
CA ALA A 79 29.56 8.97 6.18
C ALA A 79 29.74 9.90 4.97
N LEU A 80 29.06 11.06 5.02
CA LEU A 80 28.96 11.99 3.89
C LEU A 80 30.34 12.47 3.41
N ARG A 81 31.22 12.87 4.35
CA ARG A 81 32.57 13.37 4.02
C ARG A 81 33.43 12.32 3.31
N ASP A 82 33.37 11.07 3.77
CA ASP A 82 34.10 9.97 3.13
C ASP A 82 33.59 9.71 1.71
N GLY A 83 32.27 9.71 1.56
CA GLY A 83 31.62 9.58 0.27
C GLY A 83 32.00 10.70 -0.70
N ASP A 84 32.00 11.96 -0.23
CA ASP A 84 32.38 13.12 -1.02
C ASP A 84 33.85 13.09 -1.43
N ALA A 85 34.74 12.67 -0.55
CA ALA A 85 36.17 12.52 -0.87
C ALA A 85 36.41 11.49 -1.99
N ILE A 86 35.74 10.33 -1.92
CA ILE A 86 35.84 9.29 -2.96
C ILE A 86 35.21 9.80 -4.27
N ALA A 87 33.99 10.37 -4.19
CA ALA A 87 33.26 10.86 -5.35
C ALA A 87 34.01 11.98 -6.09
N GLY A 88 34.73 12.82 -5.36
CA GLY A 88 35.54 13.91 -5.91
C GLY A 88 36.65 13.44 -6.87
N ALA A 89 37.16 12.23 -6.69
CA ALA A 89 38.18 11.62 -7.55
C ALA A 89 37.61 10.92 -8.81
N ILE A 90 36.30 10.85 -8.96
CA ILE A 90 35.64 10.16 -10.08
C ILE A 90 35.28 11.18 -11.17
N ASP A 91 35.81 11.00 -12.39
CA ASP A 91 35.57 11.92 -13.52
C ASP A 91 34.34 11.56 -14.37
N ASP A 92 33.82 10.32 -14.29
CA ASP A 92 32.68 9.88 -15.07
C ASP A 92 31.40 10.64 -14.68
N ARG A 93 30.78 11.29 -15.66
CA ARG A 93 29.58 12.13 -15.47
C ARG A 93 28.37 11.35 -14.95
N THR A 94 28.19 10.12 -15.45
CA THR A 94 27.07 9.26 -15.03
C THR A 94 27.25 8.81 -13.58
N ALA A 95 28.47 8.42 -13.23
CA ALA A 95 28.81 8.03 -11.87
C ALA A 95 28.63 9.21 -10.89
N ARG A 96 29.10 10.41 -11.25
CA ARG A 96 28.90 11.61 -10.39
C ARG A 96 27.44 11.94 -10.16
N ALA A 97 26.63 11.94 -11.22
CA ALA A 97 25.18 12.19 -11.09
C ALA A 97 24.52 11.12 -10.21
N LEU A 98 24.91 9.85 -10.37
CA LEU A 98 24.43 8.75 -9.52
C LEU A 98 24.86 8.93 -8.06
N LEU A 99 26.12 9.25 -7.82
CA LEU A 99 26.68 9.42 -6.47
C LEU A 99 26.01 10.58 -5.73
N GLU A 100 25.76 11.70 -6.41
CA GLU A 100 25.02 12.82 -5.85
C GLU A 100 23.55 12.44 -5.54
N TRP A 101 22.91 11.69 -6.46
CA TRP A 101 21.58 11.13 -6.23
C TRP A 101 21.55 10.22 -4.98
N VAL A 102 22.56 9.35 -4.80
CA VAL A 102 22.68 8.48 -3.63
C VAL A 102 22.93 9.31 -2.37
N ALA A 103 23.81 10.30 -2.41
CA ALA A 103 24.11 11.18 -1.29
C ALA A 103 22.85 11.89 -0.79
N ILE A 104 22.13 12.57 -1.69
CA ILE A 104 20.88 13.27 -1.34
C ILE A 104 19.82 12.29 -0.83
N ARG A 105 19.70 11.12 -1.43
CA ARG A 105 18.72 10.11 -1.03
C ARG A 105 19.02 9.51 0.34
N SER A 106 20.28 9.24 0.66
CA SER A 106 20.72 8.59 1.91
C SER A 106 20.94 9.57 3.04
N GLY A 107 21.38 10.79 2.73
CA GLY A 107 21.86 11.77 3.71
C GLY A 107 20.78 12.48 4.50
N ALA A 108 19.51 12.36 4.14
CA ALA A 108 18.38 13.01 4.82
C ALA A 108 18.70 14.47 5.21
N ASN A 109 18.63 14.80 6.50
CA ASN A 109 18.85 16.16 7.04
C ASN A 109 20.32 16.60 7.09
N LEU A 110 21.24 15.78 6.58
CA LEU A 110 22.67 16.12 6.53
C LEU A 110 23.07 16.88 5.26
N ILE A 111 22.21 16.92 4.25
CA ILE A 111 22.49 17.56 2.97
C ILE A 111 21.91 18.98 2.99
N PRO A 112 22.73 20.03 2.85
CA PRO A 112 22.27 21.41 2.89
C PRO A 112 21.36 21.75 1.70
N PHE A 113 20.49 22.72 1.91
CA PHE A 113 19.56 23.24 0.89
C PHE A 113 20.28 23.55 -0.44
N THR A 114 21.40 24.27 -0.35
CA THR A 114 22.16 24.73 -1.54
C THR A 114 22.63 23.58 -2.41
N ARG A 115 23.04 22.46 -1.81
CA ARG A 115 23.48 21.26 -2.53
C ARG A 115 22.31 20.58 -3.24
N ILE A 116 21.16 20.43 -2.57
CA ILE A 116 19.97 19.84 -3.18
C ILE A 116 19.45 20.72 -4.32
N ASP A 117 19.37 22.02 -4.11
CA ASP A 117 18.90 22.99 -5.11
C ASP A 117 19.82 23.01 -6.35
N ALA A 118 21.13 22.96 -6.13
CA ALA A 118 22.12 22.85 -7.23
C ALA A 118 21.92 21.57 -8.05
N PHE A 119 21.68 20.43 -7.39
CA PHE A 119 21.39 19.17 -8.09
C PHE A 119 20.08 19.24 -8.90
N LEU A 120 19.01 19.78 -8.32
CA LEU A 120 17.74 19.92 -9.01
C LEU A 120 17.82 20.83 -10.24
N LYS A 121 18.65 21.88 -10.17
CA LYS A 121 18.93 22.76 -11.32
C LYS A 121 19.79 22.12 -12.38
N ALA A 122 20.85 21.39 -11.97
CA ALA A 122 21.75 20.72 -12.89
C ALA A 122 21.10 19.51 -13.58
N TYR A 123 20.20 18.81 -12.89
CA TYR A 123 19.55 17.59 -13.36
C TYR A 123 18.02 17.61 -13.19
N PRO A 124 17.31 18.54 -13.85
CA PRO A 124 15.86 18.75 -13.64
C PRO A 124 15.00 17.52 -13.98
N ASN A 125 15.53 16.63 -14.82
CA ASN A 125 14.85 15.41 -15.28
C ASN A 125 15.48 14.12 -14.72
N TYR A 126 16.28 14.20 -13.67
CA TYR A 126 16.84 13.00 -13.05
C TYR A 126 15.80 12.31 -12.14
N PRO A 127 15.93 10.99 -11.87
CA PRO A 127 15.02 10.27 -10.96
C PRO A 127 14.91 10.91 -9.57
N ALA A 128 13.78 10.69 -8.91
CA ALA A 128 13.49 11.14 -7.56
C ALA A 128 13.35 12.68 -7.36
N THR A 129 13.05 13.45 -8.41
CA THR A 129 12.92 14.92 -8.31
C THR A 129 11.92 15.34 -7.22
N THR A 130 10.77 14.65 -7.10
CA THR A 130 9.76 14.97 -6.06
C THR A 130 10.32 14.74 -4.66
N LEU A 131 11.06 13.65 -4.44
CA LEU A 131 11.71 13.36 -3.15
C LEU A 131 12.74 14.45 -2.81
N PHE A 132 13.58 14.83 -3.78
CA PHE A 132 14.63 15.82 -3.55
C PHE A 132 14.05 17.21 -3.35
N ARG A 133 13.00 17.54 -4.08
CA ARG A 133 12.26 18.77 -3.83
C ARG A 133 11.67 18.81 -2.42
N ARG A 134 11.06 17.71 -1.95
CA ARG A 134 10.59 17.62 -0.56
C ARG A 134 11.71 17.86 0.44
N ARG A 135 12.90 17.26 0.24
CA ARG A 135 14.06 17.47 1.11
C ARG A 135 14.58 18.90 1.07
N ALA A 136 14.63 19.52 -0.12
CA ALA A 136 14.97 20.93 -0.23
C ALA A 136 13.97 21.80 0.55
N GLU A 137 12.67 21.53 0.44
CA GLU A 137 11.64 22.22 1.20
C GLU A 137 11.78 22.04 2.72
N GLU A 138 12.16 20.84 3.19
CA GLU A 138 12.46 20.57 4.60
C GLU A 138 13.66 21.40 5.07
N MET A 139 14.69 21.52 4.25
CA MET A 139 15.88 22.32 4.56
C MET A 139 15.63 23.83 4.52
N LEU A 140 14.66 24.34 3.73
CA LEU A 140 14.24 25.74 3.81
C LEU A 140 13.83 26.16 5.24
N VAL A 141 13.09 25.27 5.92
CA VAL A 141 12.66 25.48 7.31
C VAL A 141 13.80 25.24 8.30
N ALA A 142 14.53 24.13 8.15
CA ALA A 142 15.60 23.75 9.06
C ALA A 142 16.74 24.79 9.11
N GLU A 143 17.12 25.33 7.95
CA GLU A 143 18.16 26.36 7.82
C GLU A 143 17.59 27.80 7.95
N ARG A 144 16.31 27.97 8.23
CA ARG A 144 15.65 29.28 8.37
C ARG A 144 15.96 30.24 7.22
N LYS A 145 15.79 29.73 5.97
CA LYS A 145 16.07 30.54 4.78
C LYS A 145 15.22 31.84 4.75
N SER A 146 15.79 32.89 4.17
CA SER A 146 15.09 34.19 4.05
C SER A 146 13.83 34.07 3.17
N PRO A 147 12.81 34.91 3.37
CA PRO A 147 11.62 34.98 2.53
C PRO A 147 11.94 35.06 1.04
N ALA A 148 12.93 35.87 0.66
CA ALA A 148 13.39 36.03 -0.71
C ALA A 148 13.95 34.71 -1.29
N ALA A 149 14.78 33.98 -0.50
CA ALA A 149 15.32 32.69 -0.92
C ALA A 149 14.22 31.64 -1.08
N ILE A 150 13.24 31.61 -0.16
CA ILE A 150 12.08 30.71 -0.23
C ILE A 150 11.26 31.01 -1.50
N ARG A 151 10.94 32.28 -1.76
CA ARG A 151 10.20 32.68 -2.96
C ARG A 151 10.94 32.32 -4.26
N ALA A 152 12.27 32.55 -4.26
CA ALA A 152 13.12 32.19 -5.40
C ALA A 152 13.12 30.69 -5.68
N PHE A 153 13.14 29.83 -4.65
CA PHE A 153 13.08 28.38 -4.80
C PHE A 153 11.73 27.90 -5.38
N PHE A 154 10.63 28.42 -4.86
CA PHE A 154 9.31 28.00 -5.37
C PHE A 154 9.03 28.54 -6.77
N HIS A 155 9.46 29.75 -7.09
CA HIS A 155 9.29 30.36 -8.41
C HIS A 155 7.88 30.18 -8.99
N GLY A 156 6.85 30.39 -8.18
CA GLY A 156 5.44 30.20 -8.52
C GLY A 156 4.94 28.75 -8.46
N GLN A 157 5.80 27.77 -8.26
CA GLN A 157 5.40 26.37 -8.13
C GLN A 157 4.81 26.08 -6.74
N ARG A 158 3.87 25.12 -6.68
CA ARG A 158 3.28 24.68 -5.41
C ARG A 158 4.25 23.84 -4.60
N PRO A 159 4.25 23.95 -3.26
CA PRO A 159 4.98 23.07 -2.37
C PRO A 159 4.53 21.62 -2.49
N VAL A 160 5.47 20.68 -2.39
CA VAL A 160 5.21 19.24 -2.42
C VAL A 160 5.29 18.59 -1.03
N SER A 161 5.63 19.36 0.00
CA SER A 161 5.74 18.87 1.37
C SER A 161 5.05 19.78 2.38
N PRO A 162 4.73 19.26 3.59
CA PRO A 162 4.27 20.08 4.72
C PRO A 162 5.25 21.20 5.08
N ALA A 163 6.54 20.90 5.13
CA ALA A 163 7.58 21.87 5.40
C ALA A 163 7.61 22.98 4.34
N GLY A 164 7.44 22.62 3.07
CA GLY A 164 7.35 23.59 1.98
C GLY A 164 6.16 24.52 2.09
N ARG A 165 4.98 23.97 2.46
CA ARG A 165 3.78 24.80 2.70
C ARG A 165 4.01 25.80 3.83
N ILE A 166 4.57 25.35 4.95
CA ILE A 166 4.89 26.24 6.09
C ILE A 166 5.98 27.25 5.71
N ALA A 167 7.04 26.84 4.99
CA ALA A 167 8.08 27.77 4.54
C ALA A 167 7.49 28.86 3.64
N LEU A 168 6.68 28.47 2.63
CA LEU A 168 6.04 29.45 1.74
C LEU A 168 5.06 30.35 2.47
N ALA A 169 4.29 29.83 3.42
CA ALA A 169 3.40 30.63 4.26
C ALA A 169 4.17 31.68 5.09
N LEU A 170 5.31 31.30 5.67
CA LEU A 170 6.18 32.25 6.39
C LEU A 170 6.69 33.35 5.48
N ALA A 171 7.09 33.05 4.25
CA ALA A 171 7.54 34.03 3.27
C ALA A 171 6.40 34.96 2.85
N LEU A 172 5.21 34.43 2.58
CA LEU A 172 4.02 35.20 2.21
C LEU A 172 3.57 36.12 3.35
N LYS A 173 3.59 35.66 4.61
CA LYS A 173 3.29 36.48 5.77
C LYS A 173 4.26 37.65 5.89
N ALA A 174 5.55 37.43 5.66
CA ALA A 174 6.56 38.50 5.67
C ALA A 174 6.36 39.51 4.53
N GLU A 175 5.71 39.12 3.43
CA GLU A 175 5.31 40.01 2.33
C GLU A 175 3.96 40.71 2.54
N GLY A 176 3.30 40.50 3.69
CA GLY A 176 1.96 41.04 3.98
C GLY A 176 0.80 40.29 3.35
N LYS A 177 1.03 39.14 2.72
CA LYS A 177 0.02 38.27 2.05
C LYS A 177 -0.58 37.26 3.02
N SER A 178 -1.25 37.81 4.07
CA SER A 178 -1.70 36.97 5.19
C SER A 178 -2.78 35.94 4.83
N GLU A 179 -3.68 36.26 3.89
CA GLU A 179 -4.74 35.33 3.45
C GLU A 179 -4.18 34.12 2.70
N GLU A 180 -3.25 34.32 1.76
CA GLU A 180 -2.58 33.24 1.04
C GLU A 180 -1.77 32.36 2.01
N ALA A 181 -1.12 32.97 3.02
CA ALA A 181 -0.38 32.27 4.05
C ALA A 181 -1.31 31.41 4.92
N ALA A 182 -2.47 31.96 5.33
CA ALA A 182 -3.46 31.27 6.14
C ALA A 182 -4.00 30.01 5.45
N GLU A 183 -4.30 30.10 4.15
CA GLU A 183 -4.78 28.95 3.36
C GLU A 183 -3.77 27.80 3.35
N LEU A 184 -2.49 28.08 3.07
CA LEU A 184 -1.43 27.08 3.09
C LEU A 184 -1.26 26.42 4.46
N VAL A 185 -1.35 27.20 5.52
CA VAL A 185 -1.23 26.70 6.89
C VAL A 185 -2.41 25.83 7.28
N ARG A 186 -3.65 26.27 6.99
CA ARG A 186 -4.86 25.47 7.26
C ARG A 186 -4.84 24.16 6.47
N GLN A 187 -4.48 24.19 5.18
CA GLN A 187 -4.31 22.99 4.39
C GLN A 187 -3.31 22.03 5.04
N SER A 188 -2.13 22.54 5.43
CA SER A 188 -1.11 21.71 6.09
C SER A 188 -1.57 21.20 7.46
N TRP A 189 -2.28 22.04 8.23
CA TRP A 189 -2.81 21.66 9.54
C TRP A 189 -3.85 20.52 9.45
N LEU A 190 -4.73 20.60 8.46
CA LEU A 190 -5.83 19.64 8.30
C LEU A 190 -5.41 18.36 7.58
N GLN A 191 -4.47 18.43 6.62
CA GLN A 191 -4.15 17.30 5.74
C GLN A 191 -2.84 16.60 6.07
N ASP A 192 -1.86 17.30 6.66
CA ASP A 192 -0.51 16.79 6.79
C ASP A 192 -0.20 16.22 8.19
N HIS A 193 0.73 15.27 8.19
CA HIS A 193 1.41 14.89 9.43
C HIS A 193 2.56 15.87 9.69
N LEU A 194 2.35 16.80 10.62
CA LEU A 194 3.40 17.69 11.10
C LEU A 194 4.09 17.05 12.31
N GLY A 195 5.41 16.92 12.25
CA GLY A 195 6.20 16.62 13.43
C GLY A 195 6.14 17.79 14.45
N VAL A 196 6.48 17.49 15.71
CA VAL A 196 6.39 18.50 16.81
C VAL A 196 7.09 19.83 16.48
N PRO A 197 8.31 19.84 15.88
CA PRO A 197 8.97 21.11 15.54
C PRO A 197 8.20 21.94 14.53
N LEU A 198 7.70 21.31 13.47
CA LEU A 198 6.95 22.00 12.41
C LEU A 198 5.57 22.45 12.89
N GLU A 199 4.89 21.64 13.72
CA GLU A 199 3.65 22.00 14.40
C GLU A 199 3.85 23.26 15.29
N LYS A 200 4.98 23.32 16.02
CA LYS A 200 5.31 24.48 16.83
C LYS A 200 5.50 25.72 15.97
N ILE A 201 6.24 25.65 14.88
CA ILE A 201 6.44 26.78 13.95
C ILE A 201 5.09 27.28 13.41
N ALA A 202 4.21 26.37 12.98
CA ALA A 202 2.89 26.70 12.48
C ALA A 202 2.05 27.44 13.55
N LEU A 203 2.07 26.99 14.81
CA LEU A 203 1.33 27.62 15.90
C LEU A 203 1.92 28.96 16.31
N ASP A 204 3.24 29.06 16.40
CA ASP A 204 3.89 30.32 16.81
C ASP A 204 3.64 31.43 15.78
N ALA A 205 3.66 31.11 14.50
CA ALA A 205 3.53 32.06 13.42
C ALA A 205 2.08 32.33 12.95
N PHE A 206 1.15 31.40 13.16
CA PHE A 206 -0.17 31.40 12.47
C PHE A 206 -1.34 31.00 13.36
N ARG A 207 -1.18 31.06 14.69
CA ARG A 207 -2.25 30.68 15.64
C ARG A 207 -3.58 31.40 15.37
N GLU A 208 -3.51 32.67 14.97
CA GLU A 208 -4.67 33.51 14.68
C GLU A 208 -5.53 32.98 13.50
N PHE A 209 -4.96 32.16 12.62
CA PHE A 209 -5.66 31.59 11.44
C PHE A 209 -6.21 30.19 11.70
N LEU A 210 -5.92 29.58 12.86
CA LEU A 210 -6.36 28.24 13.21
C LEU A 210 -7.52 28.31 14.22
N THR A 211 -8.68 27.79 13.80
CA THR A 211 -9.89 27.76 14.62
C THR A 211 -9.93 26.57 15.55
N THR A 212 -10.83 26.59 16.54
CA THR A 212 -11.12 25.42 17.40
C THR A 212 -11.59 24.22 16.57
N ALA A 213 -12.34 24.46 15.49
CA ALA A 213 -12.77 23.41 14.57
C ALA A 213 -11.56 22.76 13.85
N ASP A 214 -10.57 23.55 13.42
CA ASP A 214 -9.34 23.03 12.81
C ASP A 214 -8.54 22.17 13.80
N HIS A 215 -8.48 22.57 15.07
CA HIS A 215 -7.84 21.78 16.13
C HIS A 215 -8.59 20.46 16.40
N ARG A 216 -9.94 20.50 16.37
CA ARG A 216 -10.79 19.32 16.56
C ARG A 216 -10.56 18.31 15.42
N LEU A 217 -10.65 18.73 14.16
CA LEU A 217 -10.42 17.84 13.02
C LEU A 217 -9.01 17.21 13.04
N ARG A 218 -8.00 18.01 13.42
CA ARG A 218 -6.65 17.48 13.59
C ARG A 218 -6.55 16.47 14.73
N ALA A 219 -7.23 16.70 15.87
CA ALA A 219 -7.27 15.74 16.97
C ALA A 219 -7.92 14.42 16.52
N GLU A 220 -9.05 14.47 15.77
CA GLU A 220 -9.72 13.30 15.20
C GLU A 220 -8.78 12.47 14.32
N ARG A 221 -8.05 13.10 13.39
CA ARG A 221 -7.09 12.40 12.55
C ARG A 221 -6.03 11.66 13.35
N TYR A 222 -5.55 12.24 14.45
CA TYR A 222 -4.60 11.56 15.33
C TYR A 222 -5.26 10.46 16.18
N LEU A 223 -6.53 10.61 16.54
CA LEU A 223 -7.30 9.55 17.20
C LEU A 223 -7.43 8.31 16.30
N PHE A 224 -7.77 8.49 15.02
CA PHE A 224 -7.82 7.40 14.04
C PHE A 224 -6.46 6.76 13.80
N ARG A 225 -5.39 7.55 13.79
CA ARG A 225 -4.00 7.05 13.66
C ARG A 225 -3.45 6.44 14.96
N GLU A 226 -4.22 6.43 16.05
CA GLU A 226 -3.83 5.96 17.37
C GLU A 226 -2.56 6.63 17.93
N ASN A 227 -2.25 7.83 17.45
CA ASN A 227 -1.15 8.65 17.99
C ASN A 227 -1.63 9.40 19.23
N ALA A 228 -1.54 8.74 20.39
CA ALA A 228 -2.08 9.25 21.65
C ALA A 228 -1.50 10.63 22.03
N THR A 229 -0.18 10.81 21.90
CA THR A 229 0.49 12.06 22.27
C THR A 229 -0.01 13.22 21.43
N ALA A 230 -0.07 13.06 20.10
CA ALA A 230 -0.54 14.11 19.21
C ALA A 230 -2.05 14.35 19.35
N ALA A 231 -2.86 13.28 19.50
CA ALA A 231 -4.29 13.39 19.71
C ALA A 231 -4.63 14.19 20.96
N LEU A 232 -4.06 13.85 22.12
CA LEU A 232 -4.32 14.55 23.39
C LEU A 232 -3.81 15.99 23.37
N ARG A 233 -2.65 16.25 22.76
CA ARG A 233 -2.12 17.60 22.61
C ARG A 233 -3.05 18.50 21.78
N ASN A 234 -3.64 17.96 20.69
CA ASN A 234 -4.59 18.72 19.88
C ASN A 234 -5.98 18.80 20.53
N ALA A 235 -6.44 17.74 21.21
CA ALA A 235 -7.67 17.75 22.00
C ALA A 235 -7.66 18.84 23.09
N ALA A 236 -6.52 19.05 23.76
CA ALA A 236 -6.36 20.10 24.77
C ALA A 236 -6.51 21.52 24.19
N ARG A 237 -6.30 21.71 22.89
CA ARG A 237 -6.55 23.01 22.21
C ARG A 237 -8.03 23.22 21.89
N VAL A 238 -8.82 22.14 21.88
CA VAL A 238 -10.27 22.21 21.71
C VAL A 238 -10.91 22.58 23.05
N SER A 239 -10.82 21.70 24.04
CA SER A 239 -11.30 21.93 25.41
C SER A 239 -10.82 20.81 26.36
N ALA A 240 -10.92 21.07 27.69
CA ALA A 240 -10.70 20.06 28.71
C ALA A 240 -11.71 18.88 28.58
N ASP A 241 -12.95 19.18 28.21
CA ASP A 241 -13.99 18.20 27.97
C ASP A 241 -13.65 17.29 26.79
N TYR A 242 -13.13 17.86 25.71
CA TYR A 242 -12.72 17.09 24.54
C TYR A 242 -11.54 16.13 24.82
N VAL A 243 -10.69 16.47 25.79
CA VAL A 243 -9.62 15.56 26.27
C VAL A 243 -10.21 14.29 26.90
N LEU A 244 -11.35 14.38 27.61
CA LEU A 244 -12.02 13.21 28.18
C LEU A 244 -12.56 12.28 27.09
N LEU A 245 -13.18 12.84 26.06
CA LEU A 245 -13.62 12.08 24.90
C LEU A 245 -12.44 11.44 24.17
N ALA A 246 -11.36 12.19 23.93
CA ALA A 246 -10.16 11.67 23.28
C ALA A 246 -9.51 10.51 24.07
N LYS A 247 -9.48 10.60 25.41
CA LYS A 247 -9.00 9.49 26.27
C LYS A 247 -9.87 8.23 26.13
N ALA A 248 -11.19 8.37 26.13
CA ALA A 248 -12.10 7.25 25.92
C ALA A 248 -11.93 6.61 24.53
N ARG A 249 -11.77 7.43 23.46
CA ARG A 249 -11.50 6.98 22.10
C ARG A 249 -10.17 6.22 22.01
N LEU A 250 -9.09 6.73 22.60
CA LEU A 250 -7.77 6.06 22.60
C LEU A 250 -7.79 4.75 23.40
N ALA A 251 -8.50 4.70 24.53
CA ALA A 251 -8.69 3.47 25.28
C ALA A 251 -9.46 2.44 24.44
N SER A 252 -10.51 2.89 23.74
CA SER A 252 -11.26 2.06 22.81
C SER A 252 -10.38 1.56 21.66
N ALA A 253 -9.62 2.40 21.00
CA ALA A 253 -8.79 2.00 19.86
C ALA A 253 -7.84 0.83 20.20
N LYS A 254 -7.23 0.82 21.37
CA LYS A 254 -6.32 -0.23 21.85
C LYS A 254 -7.01 -1.50 22.38
N ALA A 255 -8.28 -1.42 22.75
CA ALA A 255 -8.99 -2.52 23.38
C ALA A 255 -9.46 -3.56 22.36
N LYS A 256 -9.45 -4.84 22.75
CA LYS A 256 -10.09 -5.95 21.99
C LYS A 256 -11.54 -6.21 22.47
N GLN A 257 -11.84 -5.83 23.70
CA GLN A 257 -13.13 -5.94 24.38
C GLN A 257 -13.67 -4.55 24.70
N PRO A 258 -14.93 -4.41 25.10
CA PRO A 258 -15.46 -3.13 25.57
C PRO A 258 -14.58 -2.54 26.68
N ILE A 259 -14.40 -1.21 26.66
CA ILE A 259 -13.68 -0.49 27.71
C ILE A 259 -14.51 -0.34 28.97
N ALA A 260 -13.87 0.04 30.09
CA ALA A 260 -14.55 0.29 31.33
C ALA A 260 -15.67 1.35 31.17
N PRO A 261 -16.90 1.08 31.64
CA PRO A 261 -18.03 2.03 31.51
C PRO A 261 -17.76 3.41 32.09
N ALA A 262 -16.92 3.49 33.12
CA ALA A 262 -16.54 4.75 33.74
C ALA A 262 -15.83 5.73 32.76
N LEU A 263 -15.07 5.23 31.79
CA LEU A 263 -14.43 6.06 30.78
C LEU A 263 -15.45 6.68 29.81
N ILE A 264 -16.53 5.96 29.51
CA ILE A 264 -17.62 6.46 28.66
C ILE A 264 -18.47 7.46 29.46
N ALA A 265 -18.75 7.13 30.73
CA ALA A 265 -19.51 8.00 31.61
C ALA A 265 -18.82 9.33 31.94
N ALA A 266 -17.48 9.34 31.92
CA ALA A 266 -16.68 10.54 32.12
C ALA A 266 -16.79 11.56 30.96
N VAL A 267 -17.32 11.16 29.79
CA VAL A 267 -17.53 12.08 28.66
C VAL A 267 -18.69 13.02 28.99
N PRO A 268 -18.49 14.35 28.98
CA PRO A 268 -19.53 15.31 29.30
C PRO A 268 -20.78 15.21 28.40
N ALA A 269 -21.94 15.57 28.97
CA ALA A 269 -23.21 15.53 28.24
C ALA A 269 -23.20 16.38 26.96
N THR A 270 -22.47 17.49 26.96
CA THR A 270 -22.31 18.39 25.81
C THR A 270 -21.62 17.75 24.61
N LEU A 271 -20.85 16.68 24.81
CA LEU A 271 -20.16 15.95 23.76
C LEU A 271 -20.84 14.63 23.37
N LYS A 272 -22.01 14.31 23.94
CA LYS A 272 -22.72 13.07 23.59
C LYS A 272 -23.34 13.11 22.20
N SER A 273 -23.57 14.28 21.64
CA SER A 273 -24.01 14.47 20.23
C SER A 273 -22.84 14.62 19.26
N ASP A 274 -21.58 14.59 19.72
CA ASP A 274 -20.41 14.68 18.87
C ASP A 274 -20.22 13.40 18.07
N VAL A 275 -19.88 13.53 16.77
CA VAL A 275 -19.65 12.37 15.89
C VAL A 275 -18.55 11.44 16.43
N SER A 276 -17.54 11.97 17.10
CA SER A 276 -16.48 11.18 17.73
C SER A 276 -17.02 10.30 18.87
N PHE A 277 -18.03 10.76 19.60
CA PHE A 277 -18.72 9.95 20.61
C PHE A 277 -19.58 8.86 19.98
N ALA A 278 -20.28 9.15 18.88
CA ALA A 278 -21.01 8.14 18.12
C ALA A 278 -20.09 7.02 17.62
N PHE A 279 -18.89 7.36 17.11
CA PHE A 279 -17.87 6.37 16.73
C PHE A 279 -17.46 5.48 17.92
N LEU A 280 -17.22 6.09 19.08
CA LEU A 280 -16.90 5.35 20.31
C LEU A 280 -18.02 4.35 20.65
N LEU A 281 -19.28 4.79 20.64
CA LEU A 281 -20.44 3.94 20.96
C LEU A 281 -20.60 2.79 19.96
N ALA A 282 -20.52 3.08 18.66
CA ALA A 282 -20.58 2.05 17.62
C ALA A 282 -19.50 0.97 17.82
N GLN A 283 -18.27 1.40 18.08
CA GLN A 283 -17.14 0.50 18.31
C GLN A 283 -17.30 -0.34 19.59
N GLN A 284 -17.83 0.25 20.68
CA GLN A 284 -18.09 -0.47 21.94
C GLN A 284 -19.23 -1.47 21.78
N ALA A 285 -20.33 -1.06 21.15
CA ALA A 285 -21.48 -1.93 20.89
C ALA A 285 -21.09 -3.13 20.02
N ARG A 286 -20.33 -2.90 18.93
CA ARG A 286 -19.83 -3.99 18.09
C ARG A 286 -18.95 -4.98 18.86
N ARG A 287 -18.09 -4.51 19.78
CA ARG A 287 -17.25 -5.39 20.61
C ARG A 287 -18.03 -6.15 21.67
N ALA A 288 -19.14 -5.59 22.12
CA ALA A 288 -20.08 -6.26 23.01
C ALA A 288 -21.07 -7.18 22.25
N ASP A 289 -20.89 -7.32 20.94
CA ASP A 289 -21.79 -8.04 20.02
C ASP A 289 -23.24 -7.53 20.00
N LYS A 290 -23.44 -6.26 20.36
CA LYS A 290 -24.73 -5.55 20.35
C LYS A 290 -24.88 -4.83 19.01
N LEU A 291 -25.10 -5.60 17.94
CA LEU A 291 -24.98 -5.12 16.57
C LEU A 291 -26.01 -4.06 16.20
N ILE A 292 -27.26 -4.20 16.69
CA ILE A 292 -28.32 -3.20 16.45
C ILE A 292 -27.94 -1.87 17.10
N GLN A 293 -27.46 -1.88 18.35
CA GLN A 293 -27.00 -0.64 19.01
C GLN A 293 -25.82 0.00 18.29
N ALA A 294 -24.94 -0.82 17.68
CA ALA A 294 -23.85 -0.31 16.87
C ALA A 294 -24.38 0.38 15.60
N ALA A 295 -25.38 -0.19 14.93
CA ALA A 295 -26.02 0.38 13.76
C ALA A 295 -26.78 1.68 14.10
N GLU A 296 -27.49 1.71 15.21
CA GLU A 296 -28.21 2.91 15.72
C GLU A 296 -27.23 4.07 15.95
N ALA A 297 -26.08 3.80 16.58
CA ALA A 297 -25.02 4.81 16.78
C ALA A 297 -24.50 5.36 15.45
N LEU A 298 -24.40 4.54 14.40
CA LEU A 298 -23.97 4.96 13.06
C LEU A 298 -25.06 5.71 12.28
N ALA A 299 -26.33 5.45 12.56
CA ALA A 299 -27.45 6.10 11.87
C ALA A 299 -27.54 7.62 12.16
N THR A 300 -26.99 8.06 13.31
CA THR A 300 -26.96 9.48 13.71
C THR A 300 -25.83 10.28 13.07
N VAL A 301 -24.92 9.61 12.36
CA VAL A 301 -23.68 10.19 11.83
C VAL A 301 -23.93 10.78 10.45
N PRO A 302 -23.53 12.05 10.19
CA PRO A 302 -23.64 12.63 8.86
C PRO A 302 -22.79 11.88 7.84
N ARG A 303 -23.22 11.93 6.57
CA ARG A 303 -22.45 11.34 5.46
C ARG A 303 -21.37 12.28 4.89
N ASP A 304 -21.38 13.55 5.30
CA ASP A 304 -20.43 14.54 4.83
C ASP A 304 -19.02 14.25 5.42
N PRO A 305 -18.03 13.87 4.60
CA PRO A 305 -16.67 13.57 5.06
C PRO A 305 -16.03 14.73 5.83
N ALA A 306 -16.34 15.97 5.47
CA ALA A 306 -15.79 17.16 6.14
C ALA A 306 -16.11 17.23 7.64
N LEU A 307 -17.17 16.54 8.08
CA LEU A 307 -17.60 16.49 9.48
C LEU A 307 -17.03 15.26 10.22
N LEU A 308 -16.53 14.27 9.49
CA LEU A 308 -16.09 12.98 10.04
C LEU A 308 -14.64 12.97 10.52
N GLY A 309 -13.80 13.87 10.00
CA GLY A 309 -12.36 13.92 10.26
C GLY A 309 -11.56 12.88 9.48
N ASP A 310 -12.10 11.70 9.22
CA ASP A 310 -11.54 10.65 8.37
C ASP A 310 -12.64 9.67 7.95
N GLY A 311 -13.28 9.92 6.79
CA GLY A 311 -14.40 9.14 6.28
C GLY A 311 -14.06 7.68 5.98
N ASP A 312 -12.80 7.42 5.65
CA ASP A 312 -12.30 6.08 5.33
C ASP A 312 -12.24 5.19 6.59
N GLU A 313 -11.79 5.75 7.71
CA GLU A 313 -11.78 5.03 8.99
C GLU A 313 -13.22 4.77 9.52
N TRP A 314 -14.16 5.66 9.22
CA TRP A 314 -15.58 5.41 9.46
C TRP A 314 -16.11 4.25 8.61
N TRP A 315 -15.67 4.15 7.36
CA TRP A 315 -16.04 3.02 6.51
C TRP A 315 -15.49 1.70 7.06
N VAL A 316 -14.26 1.68 7.55
CA VAL A 316 -13.69 0.47 8.19
C VAL A 316 -14.59 -0.04 9.32
N GLU A 317 -15.09 0.84 10.21
CA GLU A 317 -15.97 0.43 11.31
C GLU A 317 -17.35 -0.01 10.79
N ARG A 318 -17.96 0.73 9.85
CA ARG A 318 -19.22 0.38 9.20
C ARG A 318 -19.14 -0.99 8.53
N ARG A 319 -18.10 -1.26 7.79
CA ARG A 319 -17.88 -2.55 7.13
C ARG A 319 -17.83 -3.71 8.12
N LEU A 320 -17.14 -3.54 9.24
CA LEU A 320 -17.06 -4.56 10.29
C LEU A 320 -18.44 -4.85 10.91
N ILE A 321 -19.25 -3.82 11.16
CA ILE A 321 -20.60 -3.95 11.69
C ILE A 321 -21.52 -4.60 10.65
N ALA A 322 -21.52 -4.10 9.42
CA ALA A 322 -22.35 -4.62 8.33
C ALA A 322 -22.10 -6.12 8.07
N ARG A 323 -20.83 -6.55 8.06
CA ARG A 323 -20.49 -7.96 7.89
C ARG A 323 -20.98 -8.84 9.05
N LYS A 324 -20.88 -8.36 10.30
CA LYS A 324 -21.41 -9.08 11.45
C LYS A 324 -22.95 -9.15 11.42
N LEU A 325 -23.62 -8.09 11.02
CA LEU A 325 -25.08 -8.08 10.83
C LEU A 325 -25.51 -9.08 9.75
N LEU A 326 -24.76 -9.11 8.64
CA LEU A 326 -25.01 -10.05 7.55
C LEU A 326 -24.82 -11.51 8.02
N ASP A 327 -23.78 -11.78 8.81
CA ASP A 327 -23.53 -13.10 9.39
C ASP A 327 -24.62 -13.48 10.44
N ALA A 328 -25.22 -12.50 11.10
CA ALA A 328 -26.36 -12.69 12.00
C ALA A 328 -27.72 -12.82 11.26
N GLY A 329 -27.75 -12.70 9.94
CA GLY A 329 -28.94 -12.81 9.09
C GLY A 329 -29.72 -11.50 8.92
N ASP A 330 -29.26 -10.38 9.47
CA ASP A 330 -29.90 -9.07 9.32
C ASP A 330 -29.34 -8.30 8.12
N ALA A 331 -29.76 -8.73 6.93
CA ALA A 331 -29.33 -8.12 5.68
C ALA A 331 -29.88 -6.69 5.49
N ALA A 332 -31.04 -6.37 6.08
CA ALA A 332 -31.63 -5.05 5.98
C ALA A 332 -30.77 -4.00 6.69
N THR A 333 -30.47 -4.22 7.97
CA THR A 333 -29.60 -3.32 8.74
C THR A 333 -28.17 -3.31 8.21
N ALA A 334 -27.63 -4.45 7.74
CA ALA A 334 -26.32 -4.53 7.10
C ALA A 334 -26.22 -3.63 5.87
N TYR A 335 -27.27 -3.60 5.05
CA TYR A 335 -27.37 -2.73 3.89
C TYR A 335 -27.36 -1.25 4.30
N GLU A 336 -28.22 -0.85 5.24
CA GLU A 336 -28.31 0.55 5.69
C GLU A 336 -26.95 1.05 6.26
N VAL A 337 -26.29 0.21 7.03
CA VAL A 337 -24.95 0.53 7.56
C VAL A 337 -23.93 0.72 6.44
N SER A 338 -23.98 -0.13 5.40
CA SER A 338 -23.05 -0.03 4.25
C SER A 338 -23.37 1.17 3.37
N ALA A 339 -24.63 1.35 2.97
CA ALA A 339 -25.07 2.44 2.10
C ALA A 339 -24.93 3.83 2.75
N GLY A 340 -24.89 3.88 4.08
CA GLY A 340 -24.68 5.11 4.85
C GLY A 340 -23.23 5.55 4.98
N HIS A 341 -22.30 5.07 4.15
CA HIS A 341 -20.88 5.40 4.23
C HIS A 341 -20.59 6.87 3.89
N GLY A 342 -19.43 7.35 4.35
CA GLY A 342 -18.86 8.66 4.01
C GLY A 342 -17.39 8.52 3.60
N ALA A 343 -17.04 7.43 2.90
CA ALA A 343 -15.67 7.18 2.43
C ALA A 343 -15.21 8.25 1.44
N GLU A 344 -13.93 8.64 1.50
CA GLU A 344 -13.35 9.72 0.72
C GLU A 344 -12.41 9.21 -0.37
N ASP A 345 -11.54 8.26 -0.02
CA ASP A 345 -10.61 7.66 -0.98
C ASP A 345 -11.35 6.81 -2.01
N ALA A 346 -10.93 6.87 -3.25
CA ALA A 346 -11.55 6.15 -4.35
C ALA A 346 -11.64 4.63 -4.08
N ALA A 347 -10.63 4.02 -3.49
CA ALA A 347 -10.64 2.59 -3.20
C ALA A 347 -11.63 2.24 -2.10
N GLU A 348 -11.76 3.08 -1.06
CA GLU A 348 -12.71 2.88 0.03
C GLU A 348 -14.16 3.15 -0.41
N ARG A 349 -14.38 4.15 -1.29
CA ARG A 349 -15.69 4.37 -1.94
C ARG A 349 -16.12 3.17 -2.77
N ILE A 350 -15.23 2.66 -3.63
CA ILE A 350 -15.51 1.46 -4.43
C ILE A 350 -15.83 0.27 -3.52
N ASP A 351 -15.11 0.08 -2.42
CA ASP A 351 -15.37 -1.01 -1.49
C ASP A 351 -16.70 -0.84 -0.75
N ALA A 352 -17.05 0.38 -0.37
CA ALA A 352 -18.32 0.69 0.32
C ALA A 352 -19.53 0.49 -0.60
N GLU A 353 -19.51 1.07 -1.78
CA GLU A 353 -20.56 0.91 -2.78
C GLU A 353 -20.69 -0.55 -3.21
N TRP A 354 -19.56 -1.24 -3.39
CA TRP A 354 -19.60 -2.65 -3.70
C TRP A 354 -20.27 -3.47 -2.58
N HIS A 355 -19.99 -3.18 -1.29
CA HIS A 355 -20.62 -3.89 -0.18
C HIS A 355 -22.14 -3.67 -0.14
N ALA A 356 -22.59 -2.44 -0.32
CA ALA A 356 -24.00 -2.12 -0.38
C ALA A 356 -24.68 -2.85 -1.56
N GLY A 357 -24.07 -2.80 -2.74
CA GLY A 357 -24.56 -3.50 -3.94
C GLY A 357 -24.57 -5.03 -3.77
N PHE A 358 -23.52 -5.60 -3.17
CA PHE A 358 -23.45 -7.04 -2.92
C PHE A 358 -24.54 -7.51 -1.94
N ILE A 359 -24.77 -6.77 -0.86
CA ILE A 359 -25.84 -7.09 0.09
C ILE A 359 -27.22 -6.96 -0.57
N ALA A 360 -27.46 -5.89 -1.32
CA ALA A 360 -28.70 -5.68 -2.05
C ALA A 360 -28.97 -6.82 -3.05
N LEU A 361 -27.97 -7.23 -3.83
CA LEU A 361 -28.11 -8.28 -4.85
C LEU A 361 -28.32 -9.67 -4.24
N ARG A 362 -27.48 -10.03 -3.25
CA ARG A 362 -27.37 -11.44 -2.81
C ARG A 362 -28.19 -11.79 -1.58
N PHE A 363 -28.61 -10.80 -0.81
CA PHE A 363 -29.29 -11.03 0.46
C PHE A 363 -30.63 -10.30 0.62
N ARG A 364 -30.93 -9.34 -0.29
CA ARG A 364 -32.19 -8.59 -0.26
C ARG A 364 -33.04 -8.78 -1.51
N ASP A 365 -32.52 -9.50 -2.50
CA ASP A 365 -33.18 -9.68 -3.81
C ASP A 365 -33.60 -8.34 -4.45
N GLN A 366 -32.70 -7.35 -4.41
CA GLN A 366 -32.92 -6.00 -4.93
C GLN A 366 -31.88 -5.67 -6.01
N PRO A 367 -31.91 -6.36 -7.17
CA PRO A 367 -30.85 -6.22 -8.19
C PRO A 367 -30.81 -4.83 -8.84
N GLY A 368 -31.92 -4.11 -8.91
CA GLY A 368 -31.96 -2.72 -9.39
C GLY A 368 -31.17 -1.78 -8.49
N ILE A 369 -31.38 -1.85 -7.17
CA ILE A 369 -30.60 -1.08 -6.18
C ILE A 369 -29.13 -1.49 -6.21
N ALA A 370 -28.84 -2.77 -6.35
CA ALA A 370 -27.47 -3.25 -6.47
C ALA A 370 -26.75 -2.66 -7.69
N LEU A 371 -27.45 -2.57 -8.83
CA LEU A 371 -26.92 -1.97 -10.05
C LEU A 371 -26.58 -0.48 -9.87
N GLU A 372 -27.42 0.28 -9.14
CA GLU A 372 -27.11 1.68 -8.81
C GLU A 372 -25.80 1.81 -8.05
N HIS A 373 -25.58 0.97 -7.01
CA HIS A 373 -24.31 0.94 -6.25
C HIS A 373 -23.12 0.53 -7.11
N PHE A 374 -23.25 -0.48 -7.97
CA PHE A 374 -22.15 -0.88 -8.84
C PHE A 374 -21.84 0.17 -9.90
N ASN A 375 -22.85 0.92 -10.36
CA ASN A 375 -22.66 2.07 -11.25
C ASN A 375 -21.92 3.21 -10.53
N GLU A 376 -22.25 3.47 -9.25
CA GLU A 376 -21.54 4.45 -8.46
C GLU A 376 -20.07 4.04 -8.23
N ALA A 377 -19.81 2.78 -7.85
CA ALA A 377 -18.46 2.24 -7.72
C ALA A 377 -17.64 2.37 -9.02
N ALA A 378 -18.27 2.19 -10.17
CA ALA A 378 -17.61 2.28 -11.48
C ALA A 378 -17.09 3.69 -11.79
N LYS A 379 -17.69 4.76 -11.24
CA LYS A 379 -17.26 6.14 -11.44
C LYS A 379 -15.86 6.43 -10.87
N TYR A 380 -15.45 5.69 -9.84
CA TYR A 380 -14.16 5.85 -9.17
C TYR A 380 -13.15 4.77 -9.57
N ALA A 381 -13.57 3.80 -10.39
CA ALA A 381 -12.75 2.66 -10.76
C ALA A 381 -11.79 3.03 -11.91
N GLU A 382 -10.48 3.03 -11.63
CA GLU A 382 -9.44 3.39 -12.61
C GLU A 382 -8.45 2.25 -12.87
N THR A 383 -8.30 1.32 -11.91
CA THR A 383 -7.35 0.21 -12.05
C THR A 383 -7.99 -1.00 -12.73
N PRO A 384 -7.22 -1.87 -13.41
CA PRO A 384 -7.73 -3.12 -13.97
C PRO A 384 -8.56 -3.94 -13.00
N ILE A 385 -8.17 -3.95 -11.73
CA ILE A 385 -8.86 -4.68 -10.65
C ILE A 385 -10.21 -4.05 -10.34
N SER A 386 -10.25 -2.73 -10.12
CA SER A 386 -11.48 -2.04 -9.74
C SER A 386 -12.48 -1.97 -10.90
N VAL A 387 -11.99 -1.68 -12.13
CA VAL A 387 -12.84 -1.64 -13.33
C VAL A 387 -13.48 -2.99 -13.59
N SER A 388 -12.68 -4.06 -13.60
CA SER A 388 -13.22 -5.41 -13.83
C SER A 388 -14.17 -5.86 -12.72
N ARG A 389 -13.92 -5.47 -11.44
CA ARG A 389 -14.81 -5.78 -10.33
C ARG A 389 -16.17 -5.11 -10.51
N ALA A 390 -16.19 -3.80 -10.74
CA ALA A 390 -17.43 -3.05 -10.94
C ALA A 390 -18.22 -3.60 -12.12
N ALA A 391 -17.58 -3.79 -13.28
CA ALA A 391 -18.21 -4.30 -14.49
C ALA A 391 -18.73 -5.74 -14.34
N TYR A 392 -17.99 -6.63 -13.67
CA TYR A 392 -18.45 -7.99 -13.39
C TYR A 392 -19.73 -8.00 -12.55
N TRP A 393 -19.79 -7.19 -11.48
CA TRP A 393 -20.95 -7.15 -10.60
C TRP A 393 -22.11 -6.39 -11.22
N GLN A 394 -21.88 -5.42 -12.10
CA GLN A 394 -22.93 -4.88 -13.00
C GLN A 394 -23.54 -6.00 -13.85
N GLY A 395 -22.70 -6.85 -14.46
CA GLY A 395 -23.15 -8.00 -15.23
C GLY A 395 -24.03 -8.94 -14.39
N ARG A 396 -23.63 -9.26 -13.14
CA ARG A 396 -24.40 -10.10 -12.21
C ARG A 396 -25.74 -9.46 -11.83
N ALA A 397 -25.80 -8.14 -11.71
CA ALA A 397 -27.03 -7.42 -11.42
C ALA A 397 -27.98 -7.39 -12.62
N HIS A 398 -27.46 -7.14 -13.83
CA HIS A 398 -28.24 -7.18 -15.07
C HIS A 398 -28.79 -8.60 -15.35
N GLU A 399 -28.03 -9.66 -15.11
CA GLU A 399 -28.53 -11.04 -15.17
C GLU A 399 -29.74 -11.23 -14.26
N ALA A 400 -29.66 -10.76 -13.00
CA ALA A 400 -30.73 -10.89 -12.02
C ALA A 400 -31.98 -10.08 -12.38
N ILE A 401 -31.83 -8.97 -13.12
CA ILE A 401 -32.95 -8.17 -13.65
C ILE A 401 -33.54 -8.80 -14.92
N GLY A 402 -32.81 -9.73 -15.58
CA GLY A 402 -33.22 -10.33 -16.85
C GLY A 402 -32.78 -9.56 -18.10
N GLN A 403 -31.82 -8.63 -17.96
CA GLN A 403 -31.26 -7.80 -19.03
C GLN A 403 -30.03 -8.47 -19.65
N ALA A 404 -30.24 -9.50 -20.46
CA ALA A 404 -29.17 -10.36 -20.98
C ALA A 404 -28.11 -9.61 -21.82
N GLU A 405 -28.50 -8.68 -22.68
CA GLU A 405 -27.58 -7.91 -23.53
C GLU A 405 -26.73 -6.96 -22.68
N ASP A 406 -27.33 -6.27 -21.69
CA ASP A 406 -26.60 -5.38 -20.78
C ASP A 406 -25.63 -6.18 -19.90
N ALA A 407 -26.05 -7.37 -19.45
CA ALA A 407 -25.19 -8.28 -18.70
C ALA A 407 -23.96 -8.68 -19.54
N LYS A 408 -24.19 -9.07 -20.79
CA LYS A 408 -23.13 -9.43 -21.74
C LYS A 408 -22.16 -8.25 -21.94
N ALA A 409 -22.67 -7.06 -22.24
CA ALA A 409 -21.88 -5.86 -22.41
C ALA A 409 -21.03 -5.51 -21.16
N ALA A 410 -21.59 -5.70 -19.95
CA ALA A 410 -20.87 -5.51 -18.70
C ALA A 410 -19.73 -6.53 -18.52
N TYR A 411 -19.99 -7.81 -18.82
CA TYR A 411 -18.95 -8.84 -18.80
C TYR A 411 -17.86 -8.60 -19.86
N GLU A 412 -18.20 -8.13 -21.05
CA GLU A 412 -17.23 -7.78 -22.09
C GLU A 412 -16.26 -6.70 -21.59
N ARG A 413 -16.79 -5.62 -20.95
CA ARG A 413 -15.94 -4.60 -20.31
C ARG A 413 -15.04 -5.18 -19.22
N ALA A 414 -15.54 -6.07 -18.38
CA ALA A 414 -14.71 -6.72 -17.36
C ALA A 414 -13.62 -7.60 -18.00
N ALA A 415 -13.94 -8.33 -19.08
CA ALA A 415 -13.07 -9.25 -19.79
C ALA A 415 -11.90 -8.57 -20.52
N GLU A 416 -11.94 -7.24 -20.74
CA GLU A 416 -10.80 -6.45 -21.22
C GLU A 416 -9.61 -6.45 -20.27
N HIS A 417 -9.80 -6.88 -19.01
CA HIS A 417 -8.78 -6.97 -17.98
C HIS A 417 -8.40 -8.43 -17.64
N PRO A 418 -7.78 -9.18 -18.57
CA PRO A 418 -7.60 -10.63 -18.47
C PRO A 418 -6.71 -11.07 -17.32
N ILE A 419 -5.86 -10.20 -16.78
CA ILE A 419 -4.98 -10.50 -15.65
C ILE A 419 -5.63 -10.26 -14.28
N ALA A 420 -6.84 -9.68 -14.23
CA ALA A 420 -7.57 -9.40 -12.99
C ALA A 420 -8.61 -10.50 -12.73
N TYR A 421 -8.83 -10.85 -11.46
CA TYR A 421 -9.74 -11.92 -11.02
C TYR A 421 -11.14 -11.81 -11.64
N TYR A 422 -11.78 -10.65 -11.57
CA TYR A 422 -13.12 -10.46 -12.12
C TYR A 422 -13.13 -10.42 -13.66
N GLY A 423 -12.04 -9.93 -14.28
CA GLY A 423 -11.87 -10.02 -15.72
C GLY A 423 -11.79 -11.46 -16.17
N GLN A 424 -11.12 -12.29 -15.39
CA GLN A 424 -11.04 -13.71 -15.62
C GLN A 424 -12.40 -14.39 -15.45
N LEU A 425 -13.16 -14.08 -14.40
CA LEU A 425 -14.51 -14.59 -14.21
C LEU A 425 -15.45 -14.20 -15.35
N ALA A 426 -15.35 -12.94 -15.81
CA ALA A 426 -16.15 -12.47 -16.93
C ALA A 426 -15.81 -13.19 -18.24
N ARG A 427 -14.53 -13.44 -18.51
CA ARG A 427 -14.10 -14.25 -19.67
C ARG A 427 -14.70 -15.66 -19.65
N ALA A 428 -14.69 -16.28 -18.47
CA ALA A 428 -15.32 -17.60 -18.31
C ALA A 428 -16.83 -17.55 -18.57
N ARG A 429 -17.54 -16.53 -18.06
CA ARG A 429 -18.97 -16.30 -18.34
C ARG A 429 -19.28 -16.11 -19.82
N LEU A 430 -18.36 -15.49 -20.56
CA LEU A 430 -18.48 -15.29 -22.01
C LEU A 430 -17.99 -16.47 -22.84
N GLY A 431 -17.50 -17.55 -22.22
CA GLY A 431 -16.94 -18.70 -22.91
C GLY A 431 -15.64 -18.42 -23.67
N LEU A 432 -14.89 -17.39 -23.27
CA LEU A 432 -13.62 -17.01 -23.89
C LEU A 432 -12.48 -17.90 -23.36
N PRO A 433 -11.85 -18.75 -24.20
CA PRO A 433 -10.96 -19.81 -23.72
C PRO A 433 -9.54 -19.35 -23.39
N ASP A 434 -9.14 -18.17 -23.87
CA ASP A 434 -7.74 -17.70 -23.83
C ASP A 434 -7.53 -16.55 -22.84
N LEU A 435 -6.29 -16.42 -22.44
CA LEU A 435 -5.80 -15.32 -21.61
C LEU A 435 -4.83 -14.47 -22.47
N PRO A 436 -5.31 -13.43 -23.17
CA PRO A 436 -4.48 -12.64 -24.07
C PRO A 436 -3.53 -11.74 -23.25
N LEU A 437 -2.32 -12.24 -22.99
CA LEU A 437 -1.28 -11.40 -22.38
C LEU A 437 -0.75 -10.42 -23.41
N ARG A 438 -0.83 -9.15 -23.07
CA ARG A 438 -0.42 -8.04 -23.95
C ARG A 438 1.09 -7.93 -23.96
N ARG A 439 1.66 -7.72 -25.14
CA ARG A 439 3.09 -7.49 -25.35
C ARG A 439 3.27 -6.25 -26.19
N SER A 440 4.33 -5.49 -25.94
CA SER A 440 4.70 -4.34 -26.74
C SER A 440 6.14 -4.46 -27.20
N ALA A 441 6.45 -3.86 -28.36
CA ALA A 441 7.82 -3.72 -28.80
C ALA A 441 8.59 -2.79 -27.86
N SER A 442 9.88 -3.10 -27.64
CA SER A 442 10.76 -2.28 -26.81
C SER A 442 11.22 -1.04 -27.56
N ALA A 443 11.30 0.10 -26.88
CA ALA A 443 11.83 1.36 -27.42
C ALA A 443 13.28 1.61 -26.94
N SER A 444 13.94 2.62 -27.51
CA SER A 444 15.23 3.08 -27.04
C SER A 444 15.10 3.91 -25.76
N LEU A 445 16.00 3.68 -24.80
CA LEU A 445 16.14 4.48 -23.56
C LEU A 445 17.24 5.54 -23.66
N ALA A 446 17.89 5.70 -24.82
CA ALA A 446 19.08 6.56 -24.96
C ALA A 446 18.86 8.00 -24.45
N HIS A 447 17.62 8.50 -24.56
CA HIS A 447 17.27 9.86 -24.15
C HIS A 447 16.68 9.94 -22.70
N LEU A 448 16.65 8.83 -21.95
CA LEU A 448 16.11 8.82 -20.60
C LEU A 448 17.20 9.10 -19.57
N PRO A 449 17.27 10.30 -18.95
CA PRO A 449 18.25 10.60 -17.92
C PRO A 449 18.17 9.59 -16.76
N GLY A 450 19.29 9.06 -16.33
CA GLY A 450 19.36 8.10 -15.21
C GLY A 450 19.31 6.63 -15.59
N HIS A 451 18.93 6.24 -16.82
CA HIS A 451 18.90 4.81 -17.21
C HIS A 451 20.27 4.13 -17.11
N GLN A 452 21.35 4.87 -17.38
CA GLN A 452 22.72 4.36 -17.20
C GLN A 452 23.08 4.22 -15.72
N GLY A 453 22.53 5.07 -14.86
CA GLY A 453 22.65 4.94 -13.40
C GLY A 453 22.05 3.63 -12.88
N VAL A 454 20.88 3.20 -13.42
CA VAL A 454 20.30 1.89 -13.09
C VAL A 454 21.28 0.75 -13.42
N ARG A 455 21.87 0.77 -14.63
CA ARG A 455 22.85 -0.26 -15.03
C ARG A 455 24.10 -0.24 -14.14
N LEU A 456 24.55 0.95 -13.76
CA LEU A 456 25.71 1.08 -12.86
C LEU A 456 25.40 0.54 -11.47
N LEU A 457 24.18 0.79 -10.95
CA LEU A 457 23.74 0.22 -9.66
C LEU A 457 23.72 -1.31 -9.68
N TYR A 458 23.26 -1.94 -10.76
CA TYR A 458 23.33 -3.40 -10.90
C TYR A 458 24.79 -3.88 -10.95
N ARG A 459 25.67 -3.21 -11.69
CA ARG A 459 27.09 -3.58 -11.79
C ARG A 459 27.83 -3.53 -10.45
N ILE A 460 27.48 -2.61 -9.55
CA ILE A 460 28.05 -2.53 -8.20
C ILE A 460 27.29 -3.38 -7.16
N GLY A 461 26.23 -4.10 -7.56
CA GLY A 461 25.45 -4.99 -6.70
C GLY A 461 24.37 -4.31 -5.86
N GLU A 462 24.06 -3.03 -6.10
CA GLU A 462 23.10 -2.23 -5.37
C GLU A 462 21.68 -2.38 -5.95
N ARG A 463 21.15 -3.62 -5.93
CA ARG A 463 19.85 -3.98 -6.52
C ARG A 463 18.70 -3.16 -5.96
N ASP A 464 18.65 -2.90 -4.64
CA ASP A 464 17.59 -2.12 -4.02
C ASP A 464 17.52 -0.69 -4.54
N LEU A 465 18.68 -0.05 -4.70
CA LEU A 465 18.76 1.29 -5.29
C LEU A 465 18.39 1.28 -6.77
N ALA A 466 18.76 0.22 -7.51
CA ALA A 466 18.37 0.04 -8.90
C ALA A 466 16.85 -0.03 -9.07
N VAL A 467 16.15 -0.83 -8.24
CA VAL A 467 14.69 -0.92 -8.23
C VAL A 467 14.06 0.45 -7.96
N GLN A 468 14.57 1.17 -6.94
CA GLN A 468 14.05 2.50 -6.61
C GLN A 468 14.21 3.49 -7.77
N MET A 469 15.40 3.53 -8.37
CA MET A 469 15.67 4.40 -9.52
C MET A 469 14.82 4.03 -10.74
N MET A 470 14.60 2.74 -10.98
CA MET A 470 13.72 2.27 -12.06
C MET A 470 12.26 2.70 -11.85
N LEU A 471 11.75 2.62 -10.62
CA LEU A 471 10.38 3.06 -10.31
C LEU A 471 10.24 4.57 -10.47
N ASP A 472 11.23 5.36 -10.04
CA ASP A 472 11.25 6.81 -10.25
C ASP A 472 11.28 7.18 -11.75
N LEU A 473 12.07 6.44 -12.55
CA LEU A 473 12.10 6.59 -14.01
C LEU A 473 10.77 6.22 -14.65
N ALA A 474 10.16 5.11 -14.22
CA ALA A 474 8.90 4.64 -14.75
C ALA A 474 7.80 5.69 -14.64
N GLN A 475 7.76 6.47 -13.54
CA GLN A 475 6.76 7.54 -13.34
C GLN A 475 6.78 8.60 -14.45
N ARG A 476 7.89 8.75 -15.16
CA ARG A 476 8.09 9.72 -16.23
C ARG A 476 7.84 9.15 -17.62
N LEU A 477 7.66 7.84 -17.73
CA LEU A 477 7.39 7.17 -19.00
C LEU A 477 5.87 7.07 -19.20
N HIS A 478 5.41 7.54 -20.36
CA HIS A 478 4.00 7.59 -20.73
C HIS A 478 3.70 6.71 -21.97
N SER A 479 4.53 5.68 -22.21
CA SER A 479 4.31 4.72 -23.28
C SER A 479 4.73 3.31 -22.87
N THR A 480 3.97 2.31 -23.26
CA THR A 480 4.29 0.90 -23.00
C THR A 480 5.65 0.48 -23.60
N PRO A 481 6.03 0.86 -24.85
CA PRO A 481 7.35 0.53 -25.38
C PRO A 481 8.52 1.04 -24.56
N ALA A 482 8.43 2.23 -23.96
CA ALA A 482 9.49 2.77 -23.12
C ALA A 482 9.57 2.04 -21.77
N LEU A 483 8.41 1.68 -21.20
CA LEU A 483 8.33 0.86 -19.98
C LEU A 483 8.86 -0.56 -20.20
N GLU A 484 8.59 -1.18 -21.37
CA GLU A 484 9.18 -2.47 -21.76
C GLU A 484 10.71 -2.40 -21.88
N ALA A 485 11.23 -1.31 -22.45
CA ALA A 485 12.67 -1.11 -22.55
C ALA A 485 13.34 -0.99 -21.16
N LEU A 486 12.68 -0.31 -20.22
CA LEU A 486 13.14 -0.23 -18.84
C LEU A 486 13.06 -1.59 -18.14
N ALA A 487 11.96 -2.34 -18.31
CA ALA A 487 11.83 -3.70 -17.82
C ALA A 487 12.91 -4.64 -18.38
N GLY A 488 13.33 -4.44 -19.63
CA GLY A 488 14.41 -5.18 -20.27
C GLY A 488 15.76 -5.04 -19.54
N ILE A 489 16.00 -4.00 -18.74
CA ILE A 489 17.18 -3.92 -17.88
C ILE A 489 17.06 -4.95 -16.76
N ALA A 490 15.95 -4.95 -16.01
CA ALA A 490 15.72 -5.91 -14.93
C ALA A 490 15.65 -7.37 -15.42
N GLN A 491 15.13 -7.57 -16.64
CA GLN A 491 15.06 -8.90 -17.26
C GLN A 491 16.50 -9.46 -17.52
N ARG A 492 17.42 -8.65 -17.99
CA ARG A 492 18.83 -9.07 -18.20
C ARG A 492 19.56 -9.36 -16.90
N GLU A 493 19.18 -8.72 -15.83
CA GLU A 493 19.74 -8.88 -14.48
C GLU A 493 19.04 -9.99 -13.67
N ASP A 494 18.08 -10.68 -14.28
CA ASP A 494 17.27 -11.72 -13.65
C ASP A 494 16.63 -11.25 -12.33
N ASP A 495 16.15 -9.99 -12.31
CA ASP A 495 15.57 -9.36 -11.12
C ASP A 495 14.04 -9.40 -11.18
N ALA A 496 13.45 -10.52 -10.69
CA ALA A 496 12.02 -10.71 -10.64
C ALA A 496 11.30 -9.66 -9.78
N ARG A 497 11.94 -9.19 -8.70
CA ARG A 497 11.39 -8.17 -7.80
C ARG A 497 11.25 -6.82 -8.52
N ALA A 498 12.29 -6.42 -9.24
CA ALA A 498 12.27 -5.21 -10.05
C ALA A 498 11.22 -5.28 -11.17
N LEU A 499 11.16 -6.40 -11.88
CA LEU A 499 10.16 -6.64 -12.93
C LEU A 499 8.74 -6.53 -12.38
N LEU A 500 8.45 -7.23 -11.28
CA LEU A 500 7.13 -7.20 -10.66
C LEU A 500 6.75 -5.80 -10.19
N ALA A 501 7.66 -5.08 -9.52
CA ALA A 501 7.42 -3.73 -9.03
C ALA A 501 7.11 -2.77 -10.19
N LEU A 502 7.91 -2.84 -11.26
CA LEU A 502 7.71 -2.02 -12.47
C LEU A 502 6.39 -2.38 -13.17
N GLY A 503 6.13 -3.68 -13.35
CA GLY A 503 4.90 -4.16 -14.00
C GLY A 503 3.64 -3.75 -13.23
N LYS A 504 3.62 -3.90 -11.89
CA LYS A 504 2.51 -3.44 -11.06
C LYS A 504 2.30 -1.93 -11.16
N SER A 505 3.39 -1.14 -11.11
CA SER A 505 3.33 0.33 -11.25
C SER A 505 2.78 0.76 -12.61
N ALA A 506 3.21 0.10 -13.68
CA ALA A 506 2.71 0.35 -15.03
C ALA A 506 1.22 0.01 -15.19
N LEU A 507 0.81 -1.17 -14.74
CA LEU A 507 -0.59 -1.63 -14.77
C LEU A 507 -1.52 -0.69 -13.99
N HIS A 508 -1.10 -0.23 -12.81
CA HIS A 508 -1.87 0.73 -12.01
C HIS A 508 -2.11 2.06 -12.76
N ARG A 509 -1.16 2.46 -13.61
CA ARG A 509 -1.24 3.64 -14.46
C ARG A 509 -1.90 3.39 -15.83
N GLY A 510 -2.49 2.22 -16.05
CA GLY A 510 -3.17 1.85 -17.30
C GLY A 510 -2.24 1.36 -18.42
N PHE A 511 -0.94 1.20 -18.17
CA PHE A 511 -0.01 0.68 -19.18
C PHE A 511 0.07 -0.86 -19.11
N PRO A 512 -0.26 -1.57 -20.21
CA PRO A 512 -0.28 -3.05 -20.22
C PRO A 512 1.13 -3.64 -20.27
N LEU A 513 1.76 -3.79 -19.12
CA LEU A 513 3.08 -4.39 -18.94
C LEU A 513 2.95 -5.81 -18.34
N ASP A 514 2.08 -6.63 -18.94
CA ASP A 514 1.65 -7.91 -18.38
C ASP A 514 2.83 -8.87 -18.13
N THR A 515 3.78 -8.95 -19.07
CA THR A 515 4.92 -9.86 -18.96
C THR A 515 5.86 -9.51 -17.81
N ALA A 516 6.12 -8.22 -17.57
CA ALA A 516 6.93 -7.78 -16.44
C ALA A 516 6.20 -7.94 -15.11
N ALA A 517 4.88 -7.74 -15.09
CA ALA A 517 4.06 -7.93 -13.88
C ALA A 517 3.97 -9.39 -13.41
N PHE A 518 4.32 -10.33 -14.28
CA PHE A 518 4.34 -11.77 -14.00
C PHE A 518 5.67 -12.39 -14.42
N PRO A 519 6.78 -12.03 -13.77
CA PRO A 519 8.11 -12.59 -14.08
C PRO A 519 8.13 -14.10 -13.82
N THR A 520 8.81 -14.84 -14.67
CA THR A 520 8.99 -16.29 -14.52
C THR A 520 10.30 -16.67 -13.81
N SER A 521 11.16 -15.71 -13.60
CA SER A 521 12.29 -15.77 -12.68
C SER A 521 11.85 -15.54 -11.22
N GLY A 522 12.74 -15.69 -10.27
CA GLY A 522 12.44 -15.41 -8.85
C GLY A 522 12.01 -16.63 -8.03
N VAL A 523 11.55 -17.72 -8.67
CA VAL A 523 11.39 -19.03 -8.04
C VAL A 523 12.40 -19.98 -8.65
N PRO A 524 13.48 -20.33 -7.94
CA PRO A 524 14.51 -21.23 -8.47
C PRO A 524 13.96 -22.66 -8.62
N GLU A 525 14.66 -23.50 -9.37
CA GLU A 525 14.39 -24.94 -9.41
C GLU A 525 14.63 -25.56 -8.04
N PHE A 526 13.68 -26.37 -7.58
CA PHE A 526 13.77 -27.06 -6.30
C PHE A 526 13.15 -28.46 -6.40
N PRO A 527 13.58 -29.42 -5.57
CA PRO A 527 12.96 -30.74 -5.49
C PRO A 527 11.55 -30.63 -4.92
N VAL A 528 10.55 -31.14 -5.65
CA VAL A 528 9.17 -31.24 -5.16
C VAL A 528 9.09 -32.41 -4.16
N LEU A 529 8.51 -32.18 -3.01
CA LEU A 529 8.26 -33.18 -1.99
C LEU A 529 6.75 -33.47 -1.93
N GLY A 530 6.40 -34.74 -2.00
CA GLY A 530 5.02 -35.18 -2.05
C GLY A 530 4.48 -35.30 -3.48
N ASP A 531 3.19 -35.01 -3.67
CA ASP A 531 2.54 -35.16 -4.96
C ASP A 531 3.02 -34.10 -5.97
N PRO A 532 3.03 -34.43 -7.28
CA PRO A 532 3.36 -33.47 -8.32
C PRO A 532 2.50 -32.22 -8.23
N MET A 533 3.14 -31.06 -8.27
CA MET A 533 2.48 -29.75 -8.15
C MET A 533 2.82 -28.86 -9.36
N GLU A 534 1.84 -28.11 -9.84
CA GLU A 534 2.06 -27.11 -10.87
C GLU A 534 3.00 -26.01 -10.35
N ARG A 535 4.10 -25.73 -11.05
CA ARG A 535 5.00 -24.62 -10.69
C ARG A 535 4.28 -23.25 -10.65
N ALA A 536 3.23 -23.11 -11.45
CA ALA A 536 2.40 -21.93 -11.48
C ALA A 536 1.82 -21.55 -10.11
N ILE A 537 1.45 -22.53 -9.27
CA ILE A 537 0.91 -22.28 -7.93
C ILE A 537 2.00 -21.67 -7.02
N VAL A 538 3.22 -22.21 -7.07
CA VAL A 538 4.34 -21.70 -6.26
C VAL A 538 4.70 -20.28 -6.67
N HIS A 539 4.74 -19.99 -7.98
CA HIS A 539 4.94 -18.62 -8.48
C HIS A 539 3.81 -17.68 -8.06
N ALA A 540 2.55 -18.12 -8.12
CA ALA A 540 1.40 -17.33 -7.73
C ALA A 540 1.46 -16.92 -6.26
N ILE A 541 1.85 -17.86 -5.38
CA ILE A 541 2.00 -17.62 -3.94
C ILE A 541 3.24 -16.76 -3.66
N ALA A 542 4.41 -17.09 -4.20
CA ALA A 542 5.63 -16.32 -3.99
C ALA A 542 5.48 -14.85 -4.44
N ARG A 543 4.76 -14.63 -5.56
CA ARG A 543 4.40 -13.28 -6.02
C ARG A 543 3.55 -12.52 -4.99
N GLN A 544 2.62 -13.20 -4.34
CA GLN A 544 1.71 -12.59 -3.38
C GLN A 544 2.36 -12.40 -2.01
N GLU A 545 3.17 -13.35 -1.56
CA GLU A 545 3.78 -13.36 -0.23
C GLU A 545 4.97 -12.40 -0.08
N SER A 546 5.93 -12.49 -0.97
CA SER A 546 7.20 -11.77 -0.85
C SER A 546 7.52 -10.84 -2.02
N ALA A 547 6.67 -10.82 -3.07
CA ALA A 547 7.03 -10.20 -4.34
C ALA A 547 8.38 -10.71 -4.90
N PHE A 548 8.67 -11.99 -4.69
CA PHE A 548 9.93 -12.67 -5.03
C PHE A 548 11.17 -12.20 -4.25
N ASP A 549 10.97 -11.58 -3.08
CA ASP A 549 12.10 -11.25 -2.19
C ASP A 549 12.38 -12.43 -1.25
N PRO A 550 13.50 -13.16 -1.44
CA PRO A 550 13.84 -14.29 -0.58
C PRO A 550 14.25 -13.87 0.84
N THR A 551 14.53 -12.58 1.04
CA THR A 551 14.95 -12.03 2.34
C THR A 551 13.81 -11.40 3.12
N ALA A 552 12.59 -11.39 2.57
CA ALA A 552 11.43 -10.76 3.17
C ALA A 552 11.13 -11.31 4.57
N ILE A 553 10.86 -10.38 5.49
CA ILE A 553 10.41 -10.67 6.87
C ILE A 553 9.18 -9.81 7.14
N SER A 554 8.06 -10.46 7.46
CA SER A 554 6.82 -9.74 7.80
C SER A 554 6.86 -9.19 9.24
N HIS A 555 5.97 -8.25 9.56
CA HIS A 555 5.80 -7.76 10.93
C HIS A 555 5.44 -8.87 11.93
N ALA A 556 4.75 -9.92 11.47
CA ALA A 556 4.43 -11.08 12.29
C ALA A 556 5.60 -12.08 12.42
N GLY A 557 6.71 -11.83 11.74
CA GLY A 557 7.90 -12.66 11.76
C GLY A 557 7.92 -13.80 10.73
N ALA A 558 7.00 -13.83 9.77
CA ALA A 558 7.08 -14.77 8.64
C ALA A 558 8.31 -14.49 7.79
N ARG A 559 8.93 -15.53 7.19
CA ARG A 559 10.20 -15.38 6.46
C ARG A 559 10.23 -16.04 5.10
N GLY A 560 11.04 -15.42 4.23
CA GLY A 560 11.48 -15.96 2.95
C GLY A 560 10.46 -15.84 1.83
N LEU A 561 10.78 -16.49 0.71
CA LEU A 561 10.02 -16.39 -0.54
C LEU A 561 8.52 -16.71 -0.38
N MET A 562 8.20 -17.69 0.48
CA MET A 562 6.86 -18.20 0.72
C MET A 562 6.28 -17.77 2.08
N GLN A 563 6.91 -16.82 2.79
CA GLN A 563 6.47 -16.21 4.05
C GLN A 563 5.97 -17.20 5.11
N MET A 564 6.80 -18.17 5.44
CA MET A 564 6.42 -19.17 6.44
C MET A 564 6.61 -18.66 7.88
N MET A 565 5.65 -18.97 8.75
CA MET A 565 5.76 -18.74 10.20
C MET A 565 6.65 -19.81 10.86
N PRO A 566 7.35 -19.49 11.96
CA PRO A 566 8.30 -20.43 12.62
C PRO A 566 7.68 -21.78 12.98
N ALA A 567 6.47 -21.77 13.53
CA ALA A 567 5.78 -23.00 13.93
C ALA A 567 5.39 -23.84 12.71
N THR A 568 4.85 -23.20 11.66
CA THR A 568 4.48 -23.86 10.41
C THR A 568 5.72 -24.45 9.74
N ALA A 569 6.81 -23.71 9.63
CA ALA A 569 8.04 -24.19 9.01
C ALA A 569 8.64 -25.39 9.74
N ARG A 570 8.63 -25.39 11.09
CA ARG A 570 9.11 -26.52 11.88
C ARG A 570 8.26 -27.79 11.68
N GLU A 571 6.94 -27.63 11.67
CA GLU A 571 6.03 -28.75 11.46
C GLU A 571 6.12 -29.30 10.03
N THR A 572 6.23 -28.40 9.04
CA THR A 572 6.44 -28.82 7.64
C THR A 572 7.76 -29.56 7.47
N ALA A 573 8.85 -29.06 8.05
CA ALA A 573 10.15 -29.73 8.00
C ALA A 573 10.08 -31.15 8.60
N ARG A 574 9.40 -31.30 9.74
CA ARG A 574 9.18 -32.59 10.39
C ARG A 574 8.38 -33.55 9.50
N ARG A 575 7.27 -33.10 8.91
CA ARG A 575 6.42 -33.92 8.02
C ARG A 575 7.11 -34.31 6.73
N ALA A 576 7.85 -33.38 6.16
CA ALA A 576 8.57 -33.57 4.90
C ALA A 576 9.94 -34.25 5.07
N ASN A 577 10.32 -34.63 6.29
CA ASN A 577 11.64 -35.17 6.65
C ASN A 577 12.80 -34.30 6.13
N LEU A 578 12.67 -32.98 6.29
CA LEU A 578 13.68 -31.98 5.94
C LEU A 578 14.37 -31.42 7.19
N PRO A 579 15.65 -31.05 7.09
CA PRO A 579 16.32 -30.30 8.16
C PRO A 579 15.60 -28.95 8.36
N PHE A 580 15.24 -28.63 9.59
CA PHE A 580 14.69 -27.33 9.94
C PHE A 580 15.82 -26.31 10.15
N ASP A 581 15.90 -25.31 9.29
CA ASP A 581 16.87 -24.21 9.39
C ASP A 581 16.13 -22.87 9.20
N TRP A 582 15.83 -22.23 10.33
CA TRP A 582 15.07 -20.98 10.36
C TRP A 582 15.79 -19.78 9.69
N PRO A 583 17.12 -19.55 9.92
CA PRO A 583 17.88 -18.54 9.19
C PRO A 583 17.92 -18.77 7.68
N ARG A 584 18.00 -20.02 7.24
CA ARG A 584 18.08 -20.39 5.83
C ARG A 584 16.81 -20.03 5.05
N LEU A 585 15.61 -20.06 5.67
CA LEU A 585 14.38 -19.62 5.06
C LEU A 585 14.42 -18.18 4.52
N GLY A 586 15.17 -17.29 5.17
CA GLY A 586 15.34 -15.90 4.75
C GLY A 586 16.63 -15.61 3.97
N ARG A 587 17.35 -16.64 3.49
CA ARG A 587 18.62 -16.47 2.76
C ARG A 587 18.75 -17.35 1.51
N ASP A 588 18.05 -18.48 1.51
CA ASP A 588 18.10 -19.48 0.45
C ASP A 588 16.70 -19.60 -0.20
N ALA A 589 16.54 -18.98 -1.36
CA ALA A 589 15.29 -18.98 -2.11
C ALA A 589 14.84 -20.41 -2.49
N ARG A 590 15.79 -21.31 -2.79
CA ARG A 590 15.51 -22.71 -3.15
C ARG A 590 14.93 -23.48 -1.95
N TYR A 591 15.55 -23.35 -0.78
CA TYR A 591 15.06 -23.95 0.45
C TYR A 591 13.69 -23.37 0.85
N SER A 592 13.52 -22.04 0.73
CA SER A 592 12.24 -21.39 1.03
C SER A 592 11.12 -21.85 0.10
N ALA A 593 11.39 -21.96 -1.21
CA ALA A 593 10.43 -22.49 -2.18
C ALA A 593 10.07 -23.96 -1.90
N GLN A 594 11.07 -24.81 -1.59
CA GLN A 594 10.85 -26.21 -1.26
C GLN A 594 9.98 -26.38 -0.02
N MET A 595 10.27 -25.63 1.05
CA MET A 595 9.51 -25.67 2.30
C MET A 595 8.07 -25.16 2.13
N GLY A 596 7.90 -24.05 1.41
CA GLY A 596 6.56 -23.51 1.12
C GLY A 596 5.73 -24.44 0.24
N ALA A 597 6.35 -25.08 -0.77
CA ALA A 597 5.70 -26.05 -1.62
C ALA A 597 5.29 -27.33 -0.84
N ALA A 598 6.11 -27.80 0.09
CA ALA A 598 5.77 -28.92 0.96
C ALA A 598 4.54 -28.60 1.83
N HIS A 599 4.52 -27.42 2.46
CA HIS A 599 3.36 -26.98 3.24
C HIS A 599 2.09 -26.85 2.38
N LEU A 600 2.23 -26.28 1.19
CA LEU A 600 1.12 -26.15 0.24
C LEU A 600 0.58 -27.52 -0.19
N ASN A 601 1.45 -28.51 -0.37
CA ASN A 601 1.05 -29.88 -0.71
C ASN A 601 0.25 -30.52 0.42
N ASP A 602 0.65 -30.33 1.68
CA ASP A 602 -0.12 -30.78 2.85
C ASP A 602 -1.52 -30.17 2.86
N LEU A 603 -1.62 -28.85 2.64
CA LEU A 603 -2.91 -28.15 2.59
C LEU A 603 -3.79 -28.62 1.41
N LEU A 604 -3.21 -28.86 0.23
CA LEU A 604 -3.95 -29.41 -0.90
C LEU A 604 -4.55 -30.80 -0.57
N LYS A 605 -3.82 -31.64 0.12
CA LYS A 605 -4.32 -32.94 0.62
C LYS A 605 -5.44 -32.76 1.63
N ASP A 606 -5.26 -31.91 2.63
CA ASP A 606 -6.24 -31.65 3.68
C ASP A 606 -7.57 -31.13 3.11
N TRP A 607 -7.51 -30.30 2.05
CA TRP A 607 -8.66 -29.72 1.38
C TRP A 607 -9.08 -30.45 0.11
N ARG A 608 -8.61 -31.68 -0.12
CA ARG A 608 -8.97 -32.53 -1.27
C ARG A 608 -8.75 -31.85 -2.62
N GLY A 609 -7.69 -31.05 -2.74
CA GLY A 609 -7.33 -30.33 -3.94
C GLY A 609 -8.09 -29.03 -4.21
N SER A 610 -8.94 -28.55 -3.29
CA SER A 610 -9.64 -27.27 -3.43
C SER A 610 -8.66 -26.09 -3.34
N TYR A 611 -8.57 -25.30 -4.38
CA TYR A 611 -7.67 -24.15 -4.40
C TYR A 611 -8.15 -23.01 -3.49
N ILE A 612 -9.44 -22.66 -3.52
CA ILE A 612 -9.96 -21.59 -2.66
C ILE A 612 -9.75 -21.91 -1.17
N LEU A 613 -10.04 -23.13 -0.75
CA LEU A 613 -9.86 -23.53 0.65
C LEU A 613 -8.40 -23.64 1.03
N THR A 614 -7.55 -24.12 0.12
CA THR A 614 -6.09 -24.19 0.33
C THR A 614 -5.47 -22.81 0.47
N PHE A 615 -5.79 -21.87 -0.42
CA PHE A 615 -5.25 -20.52 -0.37
C PHE A 615 -5.76 -19.74 0.84
N ALA A 616 -7.04 -19.91 1.18
CA ALA A 616 -7.60 -19.35 2.40
C ALA A 616 -6.92 -19.93 3.67
N ALA A 617 -6.64 -21.24 3.68
CA ALA A 617 -5.95 -21.90 4.80
C ALA A 617 -4.48 -21.50 4.91
N TYR A 618 -3.80 -21.30 3.78
CA TYR A 618 -2.42 -20.83 3.74
C TYR A 618 -2.27 -19.46 4.44
N ASN A 619 -3.17 -18.52 4.14
CA ASN A 619 -3.13 -17.17 4.69
C ASN A 619 -3.74 -17.07 6.11
N ALA A 620 -4.90 -17.68 6.34
CA ALA A 620 -5.66 -17.51 7.59
C ALA A 620 -5.62 -18.71 8.55
N GLY A 621 -5.09 -19.84 8.10
CA GLY A 621 -5.07 -21.10 8.83
C GLY A 621 -6.35 -21.92 8.69
N SER A 622 -6.21 -23.25 8.69
CA SER A 622 -7.30 -24.22 8.47
C SER A 622 -8.45 -24.11 9.46
N GLY A 623 -8.20 -23.64 10.69
CA GLY A 623 -9.25 -23.46 11.72
C GLY A 623 -10.26 -22.37 11.35
N ASN A 624 -9.82 -21.29 10.72
CA ASN A 624 -10.72 -20.24 10.20
C ASN A 624 -11.56 -20.78 9.04
N VAL A 625 -10.92 -21.47 8.09
CA VAL A 625 -11.58 -22.03 6.92
C VAL A 625 -12.68 -23.02 7.30
N LYS A 626 -12.47 -23.87 8.29
CA LYS A 626 -13.52 -24.77 8.82
C LYS A 626 -14.73 -23.99 9.31
N ARG A 627 -14.52 -22.93 10.13
CA ARG A 627 -15.62 -22.08 10.60
C ARG A 627 -16.36 -21.39 9.45
N TRP A 628 -15.68 -20.99 8.39
CA TRP A 628 -16.33 -20.36 7.24
C TRP A 628 -17.14 -21.36 6.41
N ILE A 629 -16.68 -22.62 6.31
CA ILE A 629 -17.47 -23.69 5.70
C ILE A 629 -18.73 -23.97 6.52
N ASP A 630 -18.60 -24.04 7.86
CA ASP A 630 -19.76 -24.24 8.74
C ASP A 630 -20.78 -23.10 8.64
N ALA A 631 -20.32 -21.85 8.48
CA ALA A 631 -21.17 -20.67 8.42
C ALA A 631 -21.78 -20.42 7.02
N TYR A 632 -21.06 -20.69 5.95
CA TYR A 632 -21.42 -20.29 4.58
C TYR A 632 -21.67 -21.46 3.62
N GLY A 633 -21.50 -22.69 4.09
CA GLY A 633 -21.52 -23.89 3.26
C GLY A 633 -20.17 -24.20 2.62
N ASP A 634 -20.06 -25.37 2.04
CA ASP A 634 -18.84 -25.82 1.36
C ASP A 634 -18.83 -25.29 -0.10
N PRO A 635 -17.86 -24.45 -0.49
CA PRO A 635 -17.81 -23.84 -1.83
C PRO A 635 -17.59 -24.86 -2.97
N ARG A 636 -17.22 -26.10 -2.64
CA ARG A 636 -17.06 -27.18 -3.61
C ARG A 636 -18.40 -27.76 -4.06
N LYS A 637 -19.44 -27.56 -3.28
CA LYS A 637 -20.79 -28.09 -3.58
C LYS A 637 -21.49 -27.24 -4.65
N PRO A 638 -22.31 -27.85 -5.52
CA PRO A 638 -23.02 -27.15 -6.58
C PRO A 638 -23.91 -26.00 -6.10
N GLU A 639 -24.58 -26.20 -4.97
CA GLU A 639 -25.53 -25.25 -4.38
C GLU A 639 -24.89 -23.99 -3.78
N VAL A 640 -23.58 -23.98 -3.57
CA VAL A 640 -22.85 -22.83 -3.04
C VAL A 640 -22.15 -22.09 -4.17
N ASP A 641 -22.49 -20.83 -4.40
CA ASP A 641 -21.73 -19.99 -5.35
C ASP A 641 -20.32 -19.73 -4.80
N ALA A 642 -19.30 -20.22 -5.49
CA ALA A 642 -17.92 -20.13 -5.04
C ALA A 642 -17.38 -18.70 -5.06
N VAL A 643 -17.87 -17.83 -5.96
CA VAL A 643 -17.51 -16.41 -6.00
C VAL A 643 -18.08 -15.70 -4.78
N ASP A 644 -19.38 -15.91 -4.49
CA ASP A 644 -20.04 -15.35 -3.32
C ASP A 644 -19.39 -15.84 -2.02
N TRP A 645 -18.98 -17.13 -1.98
CA TRP A 645 -18.29 -17.68 -0.80
C TRP A 645 -16.95 -16.98 -0.54
N VAL A 646 -16.16 -16.71 -1.60
CA VAL A 646 -14.90 -15.95 -1.48
C VAL A 646 -15.18 -14.54 -0.98
N GLU A 647 -16.23 -13.88 -1.48
CA GLU A 647 -16.63 -12.53 -1.05
C GLU A 647 -17.09 -12.49 0.42
N ARG A 648 -17.66 -13.58 0.93
CA ARG A 648 -18.08 -13.70 2.32
C ARG A 648 -16.94 -13.95 3.30
N ILE A 649 -15.71 -14.30 2.86
CA ILE A 649 -14.55 -14.43 3.76
C ILE A 649 -14.45 -13.17 4.63
N PRO A 650 -14.56 -13.29 5.98
CA PRO A 650 -14.64 -12.12 6.87
C PRO A 650 -13.34 -11.30 6.91
N PHE A 651 -12.21 -12.00 6.75
CA PHE A 651 -10.88 -11.36 6.76
C PHE A 651 -10.62 -10.73 5.40
N TYR A 652 -10.60 -9.39 5.36
CA TYR A 652 -10.35 -8.62 4.15
C TYR A 652 -9.06 -9.03 3.43
N GLU A 653 -7.99 -9.22 4.21
CA GLU A 653 -6.70 -9.67 3.69
C GLU A 653 -6.82 -11.05 3.02
N THR A 654 -7.45 -12.02 3.70
CA THR A 654 -7.58 -13.39 3.17
C THR A 654 -8.48 -13.44 1.94
N ARG A 655 -9.58 -12.66 1.91
CA ARG A 655 -10.43 -12.55 0.74
C ARG A 655 -9.65 -12.06 -0.48
N ASN A 656 -8.91 -10.97 -0.33
CA ASN A 656 -8.06 -10.44 -1.39
C ASN A 656 -6.94 -11.43 -1.77
N TYR A 657 -6.34 -12.09 -0.78
CA TYR A 657 -5.31 -13.09 -1.02
C TYR A 657 -5.80 -14.21 -1.93
N VAL A 658 -6.95 -14.81 -1.63
CA VAL A 658 -7.54 -15.87 -2.46
C VAL A 658 -7.76 -15.39 -3.88
N GLN A 659 -8.36 -14.22 -4.06
CA GLN A 659 -8.60 -13.65 -5.39
C GLN A 659 -7.29 -13.42 -6.14
N ARG A 660 -6.27 -12.83 -5.49
CA ARG A 660 -4.96 -12.55 -6.09
C ARG A 660 -4.20 -13.83 -6.47
N VAL A 661 -4.21 -14.86 -5.62
CA VAL A 661 -3.52 -16.11 -5.93
C VAL A 661 -4.25 -16.87 -7.04
N MET A 662 -5.59 -16.86 -7.05
CA MET A 662 -6.39 -17.46 -8.14
C MET A 662 -6.10 -16.83 -9.50
N GLU A 663 -6.09 -15.49 -9.58
CA GLU A 663 -5.77 -14.80 -10.84
C GLU A 663 -4.33 -15.03 -11.28
N ASN A 664 -3.38 -14.97 -10.33
CA ASN A 664 -1.97 -15.21 -10.60
C ASN A 664 -1.73 -16.61 -11.16
N LEU A 665 -2.43 -17.61 -10.60
CA LEU A 665 -2.32 -19.00 -11.06
C LEU A 665 -2.65 -19.13 -12.54
N GLN A 666 -3.75 -18.52 -13.03
CA GLN A 666 -4.12 -18.59 -14.44
C GLN A 666 -3.03 -17.97 -15.32
N VAL A 667 -2.51 -16.81 -14.93
CA VAL A 667 -1.45 -16.12 -15.68
C VAL A 667 -0.15 -16.93 -15.68
N TYR A 668 0.26 -17.49 -14.53
CA TYR A 668 1.50 -18.28 -14.46
C TYR A 668 1.42 -19.62 -15.20
N ARG A 669 0.26 -20.25 -15.28
CA ARG A 669 0.10 -21.45 -16.13
C ARG A 669 0.46 -21.16 -17.59
N GLN A 670 0.00 -20.01 -18.11
CA GLN A 670 0.32 -19.59 -19.46
C GLN A 670 1.79 -19.14 -19.58
N ARG A 671 2.29 -18.35 -18.63
CA ARG A 671 3.67 -17.86 -18.62
C ARG A 671 4.72 -18.97 -18.58
N LEU A 672 4.41 -20.07 -17.89
CA LEU A 672 5.27 -21.24 -17.73
C LEU A 672 4.96 -22.37 -18.73
N ASN A 673 4.10 -22.12 -19.71
CA ASN A 673 3.65 -23.10 -20.71
C ASN A 673 3.10 -24.42 -20.11
N GLN A 674 2.48 -24.34 -18.92
CA GLN A 674 1.93 -25.50 -18.24
C GLN A 674 0.51 -25.83 -18.71
N ARG A 675 -0.28 -24.81 -19.00
CA ARG A 675 -1.62 -24.93 -19.59
C ARG A 675 -1.95 -23.70 -20.41
N THR A 676 -2.64 -23.90 -21.53
CA THR A 676 -3.13 -22.83 -22.40
C THR A 676 -4.62 -22.56 -22.20
N ALA A 677 -5.38 -23.57 -21.79
CA ALA A 677 -6.82 -23.44 -21.54
C ALA A 677 -7.09 -22.70 -20.23
N TYR A 678 -8.13 -21.87 -20.26
CA TYR A 678 -8.60 -21.10 -19.14
C TYR A 678 -9.43 -21.97 -18.18
N LEU A 679 -9.11 -21.99 -16.90
CA LEU A 679 -9.69 -22.94 -15.96
C LEU A 679 -10.26 -22.31 -14.68
N ILE A 680 -10.51 -21.00 -14.63
CA ILE A 680 -10.89 -20.37 -13.37
C ILE A 680 -12.18 -20.93 -12.77
N ASP A 681 -13.21 -21.21 -13.59
CA ASP A 681 -14.46 -21.80 -13.12
C ASP A 681 -14.28 -23.22 -12.58
N HIS A 682 -13.45 -24.02 -13.26
CA HIS A 682 -13.08 -25.35 -12.80
C HIS A 682 -12.29 -25.26 -11.47
N ASP A 683 -11.35 -24.34 -11.38
CA ASP A 683 -10.50 -24.18 -10.19
C ASP A 683 -11.28 -23.68 -8.97
N LEU A 684 -12.30 -22.87 -9.17
CA LEU A 684 -13.20 -22.42 -8.10
C LEU A 684 -14.00 -23.57 -7.48
N LYS A 685 -14.36 -24.58 -8.27
CA LYS A 685 -15.12 -25.76 -7.83
C LYS A 685 -14.27 -27.00 -7.57
N ARG A 686 -12.94 -26.89 -7.74
CA ARG A 686 -12.01 -28.00 -7.61
C ARG A 686 -12.11 -28.65 -6.22
N GLY A 687 -12.00 -29.97 -6.17
CA GLY A 687 -12.08 -30.77 -4.93
C GLY A 687 -13.52 -31.15 -4.53
N GLY A 688 -14.53 -30.79 -5.32
CA GLY A 688 -15.87 -31.34 -5.24
C GLY A 688 -15.89 -32.82 -5.65
N ARG A 689 -16.87 -33.57 -5.19
CA ARG A 689 -17.10 -34.91 -5.72
C ARG A 689 -17.50 -34.76 -7.21
N ARG A 690 -16.85 -35.49 -8.08
CA ARG A 690 -17.44 -35.80 -9.40
C ARG A 690 -18.51 -36.86 -9.12
N ASP A 691 -19.78 -36.51 -9.31
CA ASP A 691 -20.85 -37.51 -9.39
C ASP A 691 -20.65 -38.40 -10.62
#